data_bc40fe7a6cfda191882e684d77a3a5aa
#
_entry.id   bc40fe7a6cfda191882e684d77a3a5aa
#
_cell.length_a   1.000
_cell.length_b   1.000
_cell.length_c   1.000
_cell.angle_alpha   90.00
_cell.angle_beta   90.00
_cell.angle_gamma   90.00
#
_symmetry.space_group_name_H-M   'P 1'
#
loop_
_entity.id
_entity.type
_entity.pdbx_description
1 polymer ?
#
loop_
_entity_poly.entity_id
_entity_poly.type
_entity_poly.pdbx_seq_one_letter_code
_entity_poly.pdbx_strand_id
1 'polypeptide(L)'
;MQYPTKSEYVKASQDASDNLDMSTKATDEELNEAIIDEYGVKYSKDGIKLLKSPRELDGTYFIKKETRIICDEAFRDCSSLRSLVILDSVTSIGDNAFCGCTSLHNLVIPVGVTSIGDRAFRDCSSLRSLVIPDSVTSIGDSAFMYCYSLCNLAISNGVTSIGDRAFRGCTSLSSLVIPDSVTGIGKGIFSGCSSLCSLVIPDSVTSIGDSAFYGCTSLHNLVIPVGVTSIGDRAFRGWDGELMCLSPYFIYENNVLFDKDKSKILSFRDTKTSSYVIPDSVTSIGNSAFYGCSSLSSIVIPDSVTSIGDSAFYGCSSLSNLIIPDSVTSIGDSAFIYCHSLRNLVIPANVTSVEDGAFHGWNGELLCLSPCLTYENNVLFDKDKSKILSFRDTKNISYVIPDSVTSIGNNAFDGCSSLSSLVIPDSVTSIGDSAFKKCSSLRSLVIPDSVTSIGNRAFWGCSSLSSLVIPDSVTCIGDRAFFDCSSLRNLVIPNSVTSIGASVFWGCSSLSNFVIPDSVTSIGNRAFYGCSSLGSLVIPNSVTSIGHGAFEDCSSLSSLVIPNSVTCIEESAFRGCSSLSSLVIPNSVTSIGDYAFYICSSLRSLILSDSVTSIGAWAFFGCSSLTSLVLPDSVIRIDDCVFYGFSSLSSLVIPDSVTSIGNRAFHGCSSLHSLVIPDSVTSIGNRAFEDCSSLRSLVIPDSVTSIGNKAFEDCSSLSSLVIPDSVTSIGYGAFEGCSFLSSLVIPDSVTSIGDGAFGHCSSLSSLVIPDGVTCIGDNAFLYCSSLCSLDIPDGVTSIGDWAFCHCTSLTNLVIPDGVTSIGDRAFEDCISLTNLVIPDGVTSIGDRTFEDCSSLTDIVLSDSVTSIGDWAFRNCRP
;
A
#
# COMPACT_ATOMS: atom_id res chain seq x y z
N MET A 1 1.56 -63.69 9.31
CA MET A 1 1.75 -62.26 9.22
C MET A 1 1.93 -61.77 10.63
N GLN A 2 3.18 -61.40 10.98
CA GLN A 2 3.49 -60.80 12.30
C GLN A 2 3.15 -59.33 12.23
N TYR A 3 2.37 -58.85 13.16
CA TYR A 3 2.11 -57.40 13.34
C TYR A 3 3.37 -56.77 13.93
N PRO A 4 3.81 -55.58 13.40
CA PRO A 4 4.95 -54.87 13.95
C PRO A 4 4.71 -54.44 15.38
N THR A 5 5.74 -54.50 16.20
CA THR A 5 5.70 -54.12 17.63
C THR A 5 5.54 -52.64 17.80
N LYS A 6 5.01 -52.21 18.95
CA LYS A 6 4.81 -50.79 19.34
C LYS A 6 6.10 -49.94 19.20
N SER A 7 7.28 -50.58 19.28
CA SER A 7 8.60 -49.99 19.12
C SER A 7 8.93 -49.69 17.65
N GLU A 8 8.44 -50.54 16.72
CA GLU A 8 8.61 -50.30 15.28
C GLU A 8 7.66 -49.27 14.73
N TYR A 9 6.45 -49.11 15.36
CA TYR A 9 5.51 -48.04 15.04
C TYR A 9 6.04 -46.68 15.49
N VAL A 10 6.68 -46.61 16.68
CA VAL A 10 7.29 -45.35 17.19
C VAL A 10 8.53 -44.97 16.39
N LYS A 11 9.31 -45.96 15.92
CA LYS A 11 10.47 -45.72 15.06
C LYS A 11 10.06 -45.28 13.64
N ALA A 12 9.03 -45.87 13.05
CA ALA A 12 8.48 -45.47 11.75
C ALA A 12 7.80 -44.10 11.80
N SER A 13 7.22 -43.70 12.96
CA SER A 13 6.67 -42.37 13.13
C SER A 13 7.74 -41.31 13.43
N GLN A 14 8.90 -41.70 14.00
CA GLN A 14 10.04 -40.79 14.19
C GLN A 14 10.83 -40.61 12.89
N ASP A 15 11.05 -41.72 12.10
CA ASP A 15 11.73 -41.64 10.82
C ASP A 15 10.89 -40.90 9.74
N ALA A 16 9.56 -40.79 9.90
CA ALA A 16 8.69 -39.99 9.03
C ALA A 16 8.65 -38.48 9.41
N SER A 17 9.03 -38.13 10.65
CA SER A 17 9.11 -36.74 11.09
C SER A 17 10.45 -36.08 10.75
N ASP A 18 11.48 -36.85 10.46
CA ASP A 18 12.83 -36.33 10.21
C ASP A 18 13.12 -35.94 8.75
N ASN A 19 12.12 -36.03 7.85
CA ASN A 19 12.25 -35.66 6.42
C ASN A 19 11.21 -34.66 5.92
N LEU A 20 10.48 -33.98 6.81
CA LEU A 20 9.61 -32.87 6.40
C LEU A 20 10.47 -31.61 6.19
N ASP A 21 10.44 -31.07 4.96
CA ASP A 21 11.02 -29.76 4.68
C ASP A 21 10.19 -28.68 5.38
N MET A 22 10.67 -28.22 6.55
CA MET A 22 10.05 -27.17 7.36
C MET A 22 10.48 -25.76 6.92
N SER A 23 11.10 -25.60 5.76
CA SER A 23 11.46 -24.31 5.17
C SER A 23 10.20 -23.50 4.82
N THR A 24 10.22 -22.20 5.11
CA THR A 24 9.16 -21.26 4.69
C THR A 24 9.25 -20.91 3.21
N LYS A 25 10.32 -21.27 2.51
CA LYS A 25 10.46 -21.02 1.06
C LYS A 25 9.66 -22.03 0.27
N ALA A 26 8.75 -21.53 -0.57
CA ALA A 26 8.09 -22.35 -1.58
C ALA A 26 9.06 -22.58 -2.75
N THR A 27 9.21 -23.82 -3.19
CA THR A 27 10.00 -24.14 -4.37
C THR A 27 9.15 -24.05 -5.65
N ASP A 28 9.80 -23.85 -6.80
CA ASP A 28 9.10 -23.84 -8.09
C ASP A 28 8.36 -25.17 -8.35
N GLU A 29 8.91 -26.28 -7.89
CA GLU A 29 8.31 -27.62 -7.99
C GLU A 29 7.03 -27.71 -7.14
N GLU A 30 7.07 -27.24 -5.88
CA GLU A 30 5.89 -27.17 -5.00
C GLU A 30 4.80 -26.26 -5.58
N LEU A 31 5.18 -25.12 -6.17
CA LEU A 31 4.23 -24.17 -6.78
C LEU A 31 3.57 -24.73 -8.04
N ASN A 32 4.30 -25.51 -8.86
CA ASN A 32 3.79 -26.14 -10.07
C ASN A 32 2.88 -27.34 -9.78
N GLU A 33 3.13 -28.04 -8.67
CA GLU A 33 2.39 -29.23 -8.24
C GLU A 33 1.33 -28.91 -7.16
N ALA A 34 1.11 -27.63 -6.88
CA ALA A 34 0.26 -27.16 -5.79
C ALA A 34 -1.19 -27.61 -5.95
N ILE A 35 -1.82 -27.97 -4.83
CA ILE A 35 -3.27 -28.13 -4.73
C ILE A 35 -3.88 -26.75 -4.50
N ILE A 36 -4.81 -26.38 -5.37
CA ILE A 36 -5.50 -25.07 -5.30
C ILE A 36 -6.85 -25.31 -4.64
N ASP A 37 -7.22 -24.47 -3.66
CA ASP A 37 -8.54 -24.52 -3.04
C ASP A 37 -9.56 -23.65 -3.81
N GLU A 38 -10.80 -23.63 -3.32
CA GLU A 38 -11.92 -22.87 -3.88
C GLU A 38 -11.71 -21.35 -3.93
N TYR A 39 -10.76 -20.83 -3.13
CA TYR A 39 -10.38 -19.41 -3.07
C TYR A 39 -9.14 -19.10 -3.91
N GLY A 40 -8.58 -20.09 -4.62
CA GLY A 40 -7.38 -19.94 -5.41
C GLY A 40 -6.08 -20.00 -4.61
N VAL A 41 -6.13 -20.33 -3.32
CA VAL A 41 -4.97 -20.44 -2.45
C VAL A 41 -4.24 -21.75 -2.73
N LYS A 42 -2.94 -21.66 -2.97
CA LYS A 42 -2.05 -22.80 -3.30
C LYS A 42 -1.48 -23.43 -2.05
N TYR A 43 -1.58 -24.75 -1.96
CA TYR A 43 -1.01 -25.55 -0.89
C TYR A 43 -0.06 -26.61 -1.47
N SER A 44 0.92 -27.05 -0.68
CA SER A 44 1.70 -28.24 -1.01
C SER A 44 0.79 -29.48 -1.14
N LYS A 45 1.23 -30.51 -1.87
CA LYS A 45 0.44 -31.74 -2.09
C LYS A 45 -0.04 -32.42 -0.80
N ASP A 46 0.74 -32.35 0.26
CA ASP A 46 0.44 -32.86 1.58
C ASP A 46 -0.40 -31.90 2.45
N GLY A 47 -0.66 -30.68 1.96
CA GLY A 47 -1.41 -29.63 2.67
C GLY A 47 -0.65 -28.94 3.80
N ILE A 48 0.63 -29.32 4.03
CA ILE A 48 1.43 -28.82 5.18
C ILE A 48 1.87 -27.39 4.99
N LYS A 49 2.20 -26.99 3.74
CA LYS A 49 2.61 -25.63 3.41
C LYS A 49 1.48 -24.90 2.70
N LEU A 50 1.17 -23.69 3.14
CA LEU A 50 0.43 -22.70 2.37
C LEU A 50 1.44 -21.91 1.54
N LEU A 51 1.47 -22.17 0.23
CA LEU A 51 2.51 -21.70 -0.67
C LEU A 51 2.27 -20.29 -1.16
N LYS A 52 1.05 -20.01 -1.66
CA LYS A 52 0.70 -18.70 -2.21
C LYS A 52 -0.81 -18.53 -2.31
N SER A 53 -1.26 -17.32 -2.02
CA SER A 53 -2.64 -16.86 -2.19
C SER A 53 -2.73 -15.96 -3.41
N PRO A 54 -3.88 -15.88 -4.08
CA PRO A 54 -4.15 -14.81 -5.02
C PRO A 54 -4.16 -13.47 -4.27
N ARG A 55 -3.68 -12.41 -4.92
CA ARG A 55 -3.62 -11.06 -4.30
C ARG A 55 -5.01 -10.49 -4.00
N GLU A 56 -6.00 -10.97 -4.73
CA GLU A 56 -7.40 -10.53 -4.69
C GLU A 56 -8.22 -11.21 -3.60
N LEU A 57 -7.58 -12.08 -2.82
CA LEU A 57 -8.27 -12.74 -1.71
C LEU A 57 -8.87 -11.69 -0.79
N ASP A 58 -10.20 -11.65 -0.70
CA ASP A 58 -10.94 -10.66 0.06
C ASP A 58 -11.70 -11.26 1.25
N GLY A 59 -12.25 -10.40 2.09
CA GLY A 59 -13.10 -10.79 3.20
C GLY A 59 -12.36 -11.56 4.28
N THR A 60 -12.91 -12.71 4.66
CA THR A 60 -12.35 -13.61 5.70
C THR A 60 -11.90 -14.92 5.07
N TYR A 61 -10.67 -15.30 5.30
CA TYR A 61 -10.13 -16.58 4.82
C TYR A 61 -9.76 -17.50 6.00
N PHE A 62 -10.05 -18.80 5.83
CA PHE A 62 -9.76 -19.84 6.81
C PHE A 62 -8.65 -20.74 6.27
N ILE A 63 -7.50 -20.78 6.94
CA ILE A 63 -6.40 -21.67 6.56
C ILE A 63 -6.78 -23.12 6.80
N LYS A 64 -6.37 -24.04 5.88
CA LYS A 64 -6.66 -25.48 6.01
C LYS A 64 -6.04 -26.08 7.29
N LYS A 65 -6.74 -27.05 7.87
CA LYS A 65 -6.40 -27.65 9.17
C LYS A 65 -5.04 -28.34 9.21
N GLU A 66 -4.59 -28.86 8.06
CA GLU A 66 -3.31 -29.57 7.91
C GLU A 66 -2.11 -28.64 7.87
N THR A 67 -2.33 -27.34 7.61
CA THR A 67 -1.26 -26.36 7.38
C THR A 67 -0.43 -26.14 8.66
N ARG A 68 0.87 -26.21 8.49
CA ARG A 68 1.88 -25.94 9.53
C ARG A 68 2.75 -24.73 9.22
N ILE A 69 2.91 -24.41 7.94
CA ILE A 69 3.79 -23.35 7.47
C ILE A 69 3.01 -22.42 6.54
N ILE A 70 3.05 -21.13 6.81
CA ILE A 70 2.67 -20.07 5.88
C ILE A 70 3.98 -19.64 5.23
N CYS A 71 4.12 -19.89 3.93
CA CYS A 71 5.36 -19.64 3.21
C CYS A 71 5.68 -18.15 3.04
N ASP A 72 6.92 -17.89 2.62
CA ASP A 72 7.38 -16.56 2.26
C ASP A 72 6.46 -16.00 1.17
N GLU A 73 6.06 -14.74 1.32
CA GLU A 73 5.19 -14.01 0.38
C GLU A 73 3.81 -14.67 0.12
N ALA A 74 3.35 -15.58 0.99
CA ALA A 74 2.14 -16.36 0.77
C ALA A 74 0.86 -15.52 0.55
N PHE A 75 0.69 -14.41 1.28
CA PHE A 75 -0.41 -13.45 1.14
C PHE A 75 0.10 -12.05 0.80
N ARG A 76 1.28 -11.94 0.18
CA ARG A 76 1.86 -10.65 -0.15
C ARG A 76 0.93 -9.85 -1.08
N ASP A 77 0.68 -8.57 -0.69
CA ASP A 77 -0.16 -7.61 -1.40
C ASP A 77 -1.65 -8.03 -1.52
N CYS A 78 -2.14 -8.95 -0.66
CA CYS A 78 -3.57 -9.25 -0.54
C CYS A 78 -4.29 -8.06 0.15
N SER A 79 -4.40 -6.96 -0.59
CA SER A 79 -4.87 -5.67 -0.05
C SER A 79 -6.35 -5.67 0.36
N SER A 80 -7.16 -6.60 -0.15
CA SER A 80 -8.59 -6.75 0.15
C SER A 80 -8.87 -7.74 1.28
N LEU A 81 -7.89 -8.54 1.71
CA LEU A 81 -8.03 -9.49 2.81
C LEU A 81 -8.31 -8.75 4.12
N ARG A 82 -9.48 -8.95 4.71
CA ARG A 82 -9.94 -8.23 5.91
C ARG A 82 -9.69 -8.99 7.21
N SER A 83 -9.81 -10.31 7.16
CA SER A 83 -9.64 -11.18 8.31
C SER A 83 -9.04 -12.51 7.88
N LEU A 84 -8.18 -13.05 8.72
CA LEU A 84 -7.58 -14.36 8.51
C LEU A 84 -7.68 -15.19 9.77
N VAL A 85 -8.16 -16.43 9.60
CA VAL A 85 -8.19 -17.40 10.71
C VAL A 85 -7.02 -18.37 10.51
N ILE A 86 -6.02 -18.22 11.38
CA ILE A 86 -4.85 -19.10 11.47
C ILE A 86 -5.12 -20.10 12.58
N LEU A 87 -4.97 -21.38 12.29
CA LEU A 87 -5.23 -22.46 13.26
C LEU A 87 -3.97 -22.76 14.07
N ASP A 88 -4.15 -23.39 15.25
CA ASP A 88 -3.06 -23.78 16.16
C ASP A 88 -2.05 -24.79 15.57
N SER A 89 -2.40 -25.40 14.43
CA SER A 89 -1.49 -26.25 13.64
C SER A 89 -0.32 -25.50 13.00
N VAL A 90 -0.48 -24.18 12.76
CA VAL A 90 0.56 -23.36 12.12
C VAL A 90 1.68 -23.06 13.11
N THR A 91 2.91 -23.40 12.69
CA THR A 91 4.12 -23.24 13.52
C THR A 91 5.05 -22.12 13.04
N SER A 92 4.94 -21.72 11.77
CA SER A 92 5.84 -20.73 11.16
C SER A 92 5.09 -19.78 10.23
N ILE A 93 5.43 -18.49 10.30
CA ILE A 93 5.01 -17.43 9.38
C ILE A 93 6.28 -16.93 8.67
N GLY A 94 6.33 -17.08 7.34
CA GLY A 94 7.48 -16.75 6.50
C GLY A 94 7.72 -15.27 6.28
N ASP A 95 8.80 -14.97 5.53
CA ASP A 95 9.19 -13.60 5.19
C ASP A 95 8.17 -12.97 4.24
N ASN A 96 7.82 -11.70 4.47
CA ASN A 96 6.82 -10.96 3.69
C ASN A 96 5.45 -11.68 3.59
N ALA A 97 5.14 -12.66 4.43
CA ALA A 97 3.96 -13.52 4.30
C ALA A 97 2.64 -12.74 4.13
N PHE A 98 2.48 -11.62 4.81
CA PHE A 98 1.33 -10.71 4.75
C PHE A 98 1.73 -9.26 4.40
N CYS A 99 2.91 -9.08 3.79
CA CYS A 99 3.35 -7.73 3.41
C CYS A 99 2.35 -7.09 2.44
N GLY A 100 1.88 -5.86 2.75
CA GLY A 100 0.92 -5.15 1.90
C GLY A 100 -0.55 -5.56 2.06
N CYS A 101 -0.91 -6.39 3.04
CA CYS A 101 -2.32 -6.69 3.37
C CYS A 101 -2.98 -5.47 4.05
N THR A 102 -3.23 -4.43 3.27
CA THR A 102 -3.62 -3.10 3.79
C THR A 102 -4.99 -3.08 4.47
N SER A 103 -5.92 -3.99 4.12
CA SER A 103 -7.25 -4.11 4.74
C SER A 103 -7.30 -5.08 5.92
N LEU A 104 -6.23 -5.81 6.19
CA LEU A 104 -6.20 -6.80 7.29
C LEU A 104 -6.30 -6.08 8.64
N HIS A 105 -7.43 -6.26 9.33
CA HIS A 105 -7.72 -5.59 10.60
C HIS A 105 -7.97 -6.56 11.75
N ASN A 106 -8.36 -7.80 11.47
CA ASN A 106 -8.56 -8.86 12.45
C ASN A 106 -7.59 -10.00 12.18
N LEU A 107 -6.66 -10.20 13.09
CA LEU A 107 -5.68 -11.29 13.05
C LEU A 107 -5.42 -11.79 14.47
N VAL A 108 -5.41 -13.11 14.61
CA VAL A 108 -4.96 -13.79 15.82
C VAL A 108 -3.77 -14.67 15.44
N ILE A 109 -2.64 -14.50 16.12
CA ILE A 109 -1.49 -15.40 16.00
C ILE A 109 -1.71 -16.54 16.97
N PRO A 110 -1.87 -17.79 16.49
CA PRO A 110 -2.17 -18.92 17.35
C PRO A 110 -0.95 -19.38 18.19
N VAL A 111 -1.23 -20.12 19.25
CA VAL A 111 -0.22 -20.63 20.19
C VAL A 111 0.74 -21.68 19.57
N GLY A 112 0.50 -22.12 18.34
CA GLY A 112 1.41 -22.99 17.59
C GLY A 112 2.59 -22.26 16.97
N VAL A 113 2.46 -20.95 16.68
CA VAL A 113 3.48 -20.16 15.93
C VAL A 113 4.70 -19.93 16.81
N THR A 114 5.88 -20.31 16.30
CA THR A 114 7.17 -20.15 17.00
C THR A 114 8.02 -19.01 16.49
N SER A 115 7.79 -18.56 15.24
CA SER A 115 8.53 -17.45 14.61
C SER A 115 7.69 -16.64 13.64
N ILE A 116 7.98 -15.35 13.59
CA ILE A 116 7.42 -14.39 12.63
C ILE A 116 8.58 -13.89 11.76
N GLY A 117 8.49 -14.11 10.45
CA GLY A 117 9.55 -13.78 9.48
C GLY A 117 9.77 -12.29 9.27
N ASP A 118 10.79 -11.97 8.48
CA ASP A 118 11.13 -10.59 8.10
C ASP A 118 10.00 -9.96 7.28
N ARG A 119 9.62 -8.73 7.62
CA ARG A 119 8.54 -7.97 6.95
C ARG A 119 7.21 -8.71 6.87
N ALA A 120 6.97 -9.72 7.73
CA ALA A 120 5.81 -10.60 7.64
C ALA A 120 4.48 -9.84 7.57
N PHE A 121 4.31 -8.76 8.33
CA PHE A 121 3.12 -7.89 8.35
C PHE A 121 3.45 -6.44 7.95
N ARG A 122 4.52 -6.23 7.20
CA ARG A 122 4.87 -4.90 6.74
C ARG A 122 3.73 -4.30 5.89
N ASP A 123 3.45 -2.99 6.09
CA ASP A 123 2.39 -2.25 5.38
C ASP A 123 0.95 -2.78 5.61
N CYS A 124 0.69 -3.60 6.67
CA CYS A 124 -0.66 -3.96 7.12
C CYS A 124 -1.31 -2.74 7.82
N SER A 125 -1.66 -1.73 7.04
CA SER A 125 -2.03 -0.39 7.53
C SER A 125 -3.32 -0.34 8.35
N SER A 126 -4.24 -1.32 8.19
CA SER A 126 -5.50 -1.42 8.93
C SER A 126 -5.43 -2.28 10.18
N LEU A 127 -4.32 -2.98 10.43
CA LEU A 127 -4.16 -3.86 11.60
C LEU A 127 -4.17 -3.01 12.89
N ARG A 128 -5.14 -3.27 13.79
CA ARG A 128 -5.38 -2.42 14.97
C ARG A 128 -4.88 -3.01 16.27
N SER A 129 -5.03 -4.30 16.43
CA SER A 129 -4.71 -5.00 17.68
C SER A 129 -4.05 -6.33 17.38
N LEU A 130 -3.03 -6.68 18.15
CA LEU A 130 -2.35 -7.97 18.01
C LEU A 130 -1.79 -8.44 19.36
N VAL A 131 -1.89 -9.75 19.61
CA VAL A 131 -1.23 -10.42 20.71
C VAL A 131 -0.21 -11.39 20.15
N ILE A 132 1.04 -11.26 20.54
CA ILE A 132 2.12 -12.21 20.22
C ILE A 132 2.17 -13.24 21.36
N PRO A 133 1.84 -14.52 21.11
CA PRO A 133 1.76 -15.55 22.14
C PRO A 133 3.15 -15.99 22.66
N ASP A 134 3.16 -16.71 23.80
CA ASP A 134 4.39 -17.23 24.45
C ASP A 134 5.18 -18.23 23.60
N SER A 135 4.54 -18.84 22.61
CA SER A 135 5.19 -19.75 21.66
C SER A 135 6.15 -19.05 20.71
N VAL A 136 5.92 -17.77 20.41
CA VAL A 136 6.78 -16.98 19.49
C VAL A 136 8.08 -16.62 20.19
N THR A 137 9.19 -17.08 19.63
CA THR A 137 10.54 -16.80 20.15
C THR A 137 11.24 -15.65 19.44
N SER A 138 10.88 -15.38 18.19
CA SER A 138 11.50 -14.32 17.39
C SER A 138 10.50 -13.56 16.52
N ILE A 139 10.72 -12.26 16.43
CA ILE A 139 10.05 -11.33 15.51
C ILE A 139 11.11 -10.79 14.55
N GLY A 140 10.93 -10.97 13.26
CA GLY A 140 11.89 -10.62 12.21
C GLY A 140 12.07 -9.13 11.97
N ASP A 141 13.02 -8.78 11.10
CA ASP A 141 13.31 -7.40 10.71
C ASP A 141 12.10 -6.77 10.00
N SER A 142 11.76 -5.55 10.40
CA SER A 142 10.63 -4.80 9.80
C SER A 142 9.29 -5.53 9.83
N ALA A 143 9.09 -6.52 10.71
CA ALA A 143 7.92 -7.41 10.72
C ALA A 143 6.58 -6.67 10.73
N PHE A 144 6.46 -5.56 11.47
CA PHE A 144 5.26 -4.71 11.56
C PHE A 144 5.52 -3.27 11.06
N MET A 145 6.51 -3.08 10.20
CA MET A 145 6.86 -1.77 9.68
C MET A 145 5.67 -1.17 8.92
N TYR A 146 5.31 0.09 9.24
CA TYR A 146 4.20 0.86 8.63
C TYR A 146 2.79 0.29 8.89
N CYS A 147 2.59 -0.49 9.97
CA CYS A 147 1.26 -0.79 10.48
C CYS A 147 0.67 0.46 11.16
N TYR A 148 0.22 1.42 10.36
CA TYR A 148 -0.16 2.76 10.83
C TYR A 148 -1.30 2.76 11.87
N SER A 149 -2.24 1.81 11.79
CA SER A 149 -3.39 1.70 12.70
C SER A 149 -3.13 0.86 13.95
N LEU A 150 -1.96 0.20 14.07
CA LEU A 150 -1.65 -0.66 15.20
C LEU A 150 -1.54 0.16 16.49
N CYS A 151 -2.58 0.10 17.32
CA CYS A 151 -2.67 0.86 18.56
C CYS A 151 -2.47 0.00 19.81
N ASN A 152 -2.82 -1.30 19.75
CA ASN A 152 -2.70 -2.24 20.86
C ASN A 152 -1.82 -3.42 20.43
N LEU A 153 -0.67 -3.56 21.08
CA LEU A 153 0.25 -4.67 20.87
C LEU A 153 0.67 -5.24 22.22
N ALA A 154 0.45 -6.54 22.40
CA ALA A 154 0.98 -7.27 23.55
C ALA A 154 2.03 -8.27 23.06
N ILE A 155 3.20 -8.26 23.67
CA ILE A 155 4.30 -9.20 23.39
C ILE A 155 4.51 -10.05 24.62
N SER A 156 4.38 -11.36 24.48
CA SER A 156 4.54 -12.29 25.60
C SER A 156 6.00 -12.62 25.92
N ASN A 157 6.27 -13.18 27.08
CA ASN A 157 7.62 -13.50 27.59
C ASN A 157 8.36 -14.61 26.80
N GLY A 158 7.70 -15.28 25.87
CA GLY A 158 8.37 -16.21 24.95
C GLY A 158 9.31 -15.54 23.97
N VAL A 159 9.07 -14.27 23.62
CA VAL A 159 9.86 -13.54 22.64
C VAL A 159 11.23 -13.17 23.20
N THR A 160 12.30 -13.71 22.60
CA THR A 160 13.69 -13.44 23.00
C THR A 160 14.41 -12.45 22.08
N SER A 161 13.93 -12.29 20.84
CA SER A 161 14.53 -11.37 19.86
C SER A 161 13.47 -10.60 19.05
N ILE A 162 13.74 -9.32 18.85
CA ILE A 162 12.94 -8.43 18.01
C ILE A 162 13.90 -7.74 17.02
N GLY A 163 13.65 -7.93 15.75
CA GLY A 163 14.51 -7.46 14.65
C GLY A 163 14.56 -5.97 14.46
N ASP A 164 15.47 -5.52 13.58
CA ASP A 164 15.65 -4.12 13.23
C ASP A 164 14.36 -3.56 12.58
N ARG A 165 13.98 -2.34 12.93
CA ARG A 165 12.81 -1.63 12.38
C ARG A 165 11.46 -2.36 12.55
N ALA A 166 11.37 -3.36 13.45
CA ALA A 166 10.19 -4.22 13.59
C ALA A 166 8.87 -3.43 13.71
N PHE A 167 8.84 -2.31 14.43
CA PHE A 167 7.66 -1.45 14.62
C PHE A 167 7.83 -0.05 14.01
N ARG A 168 8.77 0.12 13.06
CA ARG A 168 8.99 1.42 12.45
C ARG A 168 7.72 1.95 11.77
N GLY A 169 7.34 3.19 12.09
CA GLY A 169 6.18 3.85 11.47
C GLY A 169 4.83 3.38 11.97
N CYS A 170 4.75 2.62 13.09
CA CYS A 170 3.48 2.31 13.76
C CYS A 170 2.96 3.57 14.47
N THR A 171 2.41 4.50 13.68
CA THR A 171 2.06 5.85 14.15
C THR A 171 0.96 5.89 15.20
N SER A 172 0.11 4.86 15.29
CA SER A 172 -0.97 4.77 16.27
C SER A 172 -0.59 4.00 17.55
N LEU A 173 0.59 3.36 17.59
CA LEU A 173 1.04 2.59 18.77
C LEU A 173 1.24 3.54 19.95
N SER A 174 0.42 3.39 20.99
CA SER A 174 0.39 4.33 22.13
C SER A 174 1.20 3.84 23.32
N SER A 175 1.28 2.53 23.53
CA SER A 175 2.04 1.95 24.62
C SER A 175 2.60 0.59 24.26
N LEU A 176 3.75 0.22 24.83
CA LEU A 176 4.34 -1.10 24.71
C LEU A 176 5.16 -1.46 25.93
N VAL A 177 5.07 -2.72 26.33
CA VAL A 177 5.96 -3.32 27.33
C VAL A 177 6.84 -4.33 26.59
N ILE A 178 8.14 -4.16 26.66
CA ILE A 178 9.12 -5.12 26.14
C ILE A 178 9.27 -6.22 27.19
N PRO A 179 9.14 -7.50 26.82
CA PRO A 179 9.25 -8.59 27.79
C PRO A 179 10.68 -8.78 28.31
N ASP A 180 10.80 -9.34 29.54
CA ASP A 180 12.07 -9.60 30.22
C ASP A 180 12.99 -10.59 29.49
N SER A 181 12.47 -11.34 28.54
CA SER A 181 13.20 -12.27 27.68
C SER A 181 14.03 -11.58 26.59
N VAL A 182 13.70 -10.32 26.26
CA VAL A 182 14.37 -9.56 25.20
C VAL A 182 15.68 -8.96 25.72
N THR A 183 16.79 -9.17 24.99
CA THR A 183 18.11 -8.71 25.39
C THR A 183 18.63 -7.52 24.60
N GLY A 184 17.94 -7.11 23.54
CA GLY A 184 18.37 -5.98 22.71
C GLY A 184 17.20 -5.27 22.01
N ILE A 185 17.35 -3.97 21.85
CA ILE A 185 16.46 -3.11 21.06
C ILE A 185 17.15 -2.83 19.73
N GLY A 186 16.56 -3.33 18.63
CA GLY A 186 17.13 -3.24 17.28
C GLY A 186 17.22 -1.82 16.72
N LYS A 187 17.91 -1.66 15.59
CA LYS A 187 18.03 -0.37 14.89
C LYS A 187 16.69 0.13 14.42
N GLY A 188 16.35 1.39 14.73
CA GLY A 188 15.14 2.07 14.27
C GLY A 188 13.84 1.38 14.65
N ILE A 189 13.85 0.53 15.68
CA ILE A 189 12.71 -0.33 16.02
C ILE A 189 11.41 0.45 16.21
N PHE A 190 11.46 1.63 16.88
CA PHE A 190 10.30 2.53 17.09
C PHE A 190 10.38 3.80 16.25
N SER A 191 11.27 3.85 15.26
CA SER A 191 11.43 5.05 14.44
C SER A 191 10.10 5.47 13.81
N GLY A 192 9.62 6.68 14.11
CA GLY A 192 8.36 7.21 13.59
C GLY A 192 7.09 6.74 14.32
N CYS A 193 7.19 6.10 15.49
CA CYS A 193 6.03 5.80 16.34
C CYS A 193 5.58 7.08 17.08
N SER A 194 4.94 7.98 16.32
CA SER A 194 4.63 9.34 16.80
C SER A 194 3.63 9.40 17.96
N SER A 195 2.76 8.41 18.13
CA SER A 195 1.79 8.32 19.23
C SER A 195 2.29 7.56 20.45
N LEU A 196 3.49 6.93 20.39
CA LEU A 196 4.01 6.15 21.51
C LEU A 196 4.28 7.07 22.69
N CYS A 197 3.45 6.96 23.75
CA CYS A 197 3.55 7.81 24.95
C CYS A 197 4.10 7.06 26.15
N SER A 198 4.07 5.71 26.16
CA SER A 198 4.59 4.87 27.23
C SER A 198 5.35 3.67 26.68
N LEU A 199 6.59 3.49 27.14
CA LEU A 199 7.42 2.34 26.80
C LEU A 199 8.17 1.85 28.03
N VAL A 200 8.04 0.56 28.33
CA VAL A 200 8.80 -0.10 29.38
C VAL A 200 9.89 -0.96 28.75
N ILE A 201 11.13 -0.67 29.08
CA ILE A 201 12.32 -1.43 28.68
C ILE A 201 12.81 -2.20 29.90
N PRO A 202 12.89 -3.54 29.84
CA PRO A 202 13.32 -4.35 30.99
C PRO A 202 14.83 -4.30 31.21
N ASP A 203 15.25 -4.71 32.42
CA ASP A 203 16.65 -4.76 32.83
C ASP A 203 17.49 -5.78 32.04
N SER A 204 16.85 -6.73 31.37
CA SER A 204 17.49 -7.72 30.50
C SER A 204 18.09 -7.11 29.23
N VAL A 205 17.60 -5.92 28.81
CA VAL A 205 18.09 -5.25 27.60
C VAL A 205 19.52 -4.74 27.82
N THR A 206 20.44 -5.22 26.97
CA THR A 206 21.87 -4.86 27.01
C THR A 206 22.26 -3.84 25.96
N SER A 207 21.47 -3.67 24.90
CA SER A 207 21.76 -2.77 23.78
C SER A 207 20.53 -2.03 23.27
N ILE A 208 20.73 -0.76 22.92
CA ILE A 208 19.77 0.10 22.21
C ILE A 208 20.38 0.46 20.86
N GLY A 209 19.74 0.09 19.76
CA GLY A 209 20.25 0.27 18.40
C GLY A 209 20.19 1.71 17.87
N ASP A 210 20.81 1.94 16.72
CA ASP A 210 20.84 3.24 16.05
C ASP A 210 19.41 3.73 15.74
N SER A 211 19.13 5.01 15.95
CA SER A 211 17.84 5.64 15.65
C SER A 211 16.62 4.95 16.27
N ALA A 212 16.78 4.18 17.36
CA ALA A 212 15.74 3.37 17.97
C ALA A 212 14.46 4.16 18.27
N PHE A 213 14.57 5.40 18.77
CA PHE A 213 13.44 6.27 19.15
C PHE A 213 13.31 7.50 18.25
N TYR A 214 13.85 7.46 17.03
CA TYR A 214 13.75 8.59 16.10
C TYR A 214 12.29 8.96 15.81
N GLY A 215 11.90 10.21 16.10
CA GLY A 215 10.55 10.70 15.80
C GLY A 215 9.44 10.15 16.70
N CYS A 216 9.73 9.61 17.89
CA CYS A 216 8.75 9.24 18.92
C CYS A 216 8.29 10.50 19.68
N THR A 217 7.59 11.39 19.00
CA THR A 217 7.27 12.75 19.50
C THR A 217 6.34 12.79 20.71
N SER A 218 5.56 11.73 20.96
CA SER A 218 4.65 11.62 22.12
C SER A 218 5.27 10.90 23.31
N LEU A 219 6.47 10.33 23.18
CA LEU A 219 7.10 9.60 24.27
C LEU A 219 7.66 10.60 25.29
N HIS A 220 6.95 10.80 26.39
CA HIS A 220 7.31 11.83 27.37
C HIS A 220 8.43 11.38 28.32
N ASN A 221 8.45 10.09 28.67
CA ASN A 221 9.41 9.55 29.61
C ASN A 221 10.03 8.27 29.07
N LEU A 222 11.34 8.11 29.23
CA LEU A 222 12.05 6.89 28.91
C LEU A 222 13.08 6.57 29.99
N VAL A 223 13.12 5.31 30.41
CA VAL A 223 14.13 4.81 31.36
C VAL A 223 15.13 3.95 30.57
N ILE A 224 16.44 4.28 30.70
CA ILE A 224 17.53 3.38 30.28
C ILE A 224 17.81 2.48 31.47
N PRO A 225 17.46 1.16 31.39
CA PRO A 225 17.60 0.24 32.52
C PRO A 225 19.06 -0.12 32.83
N VAL A 226 19.26 -0.77 33.98
CA VAL A 226 20.60 -1.10 34.50
C VAL A 226 21.40 -2.02 33.58
N GLY A 227 20.72 -2.88 32.78
CA GLY A 227 21.35 -3.85 31.88
C GLY A 227 22.01 -3.23 30.65
N VAL A 228 21.62 -2.01 30.23
CA VAL A 228 22.09 -1.42 28.95
C VAL A 228 23.56 -1.06 29.03
N THR A 229 24.36 -1.68 28.15
CA THR A 229 25.83 -1.45 28.05
C THR A 229 26.20 -0.69 26.78
N SER A 230 25.31 -0.63 25.76
CA SER A 230 25.55 0.07 24.51
C SER A 230 24.32 0.83 24.00
N ILE A 231 24.57 2.02 23.48
CA ILE A 231 23.55 2.87 22.83
C ILE A 231 24.11 3.28 21.47
N GLY A 232 23.35 2.97 20.42
CA GLY A 232 23.71 3.27 19.04
C GLY A 232 23.59 4.76 18.69
N ASP A 233 24.14 5.12 17.55
CA ASP A 233 24.11 6.47 17.04
C ASP A 233 22.68 6.94 16.73
N ARG A 234 22.39 8.21 17.01
CA ARG A 234 21.07 8.80 16.72
C ARG A 234 19.90 8.14 17.47
N ALA A 235 20.16 7.31 18.50
CA ALA A 235 19.11 6.55 19.21
C ALA A 235 17.94 7.44 19.65
N PHE A 236 18.21 8.66 20.11
CA PHE A 236 17.24 9.63 20.60
C PHE A 236 17.03 10.84 19.68
N ARG A 237 17.42 10.75 18.41
CA ARG A 237 17.31 11.86 17.47
C ARG A 237 15.84 12.29 17.28
N GLY A 238 15.58 13.60 17.45
CA GLY A 238 14.23 14.15 17.27
C GLY A 238 13.21 13.71 18.33
N TRP A 239 13.69 13.22 19.48
CA TRP A 239 12.92 12.96 20.68
C TRP A 239 13.32 13.93 21.80
N ASP A 240 12.37 14.59 22.46
CA ASP A 240 12.60 15.66 23.46
C ASP A 240 11.97 15.36 24.83
N GLY A 241 11.51 14.12 25.09
CA GLY A 241 10.94 13.68 26.37
C GLY A 241 11.98 13.60 27.51
N GLU A 242 11.53 13.31 28.72
CA GLU A 242 12.38 13.14 29.89
C GLU A 242 13.10 11.79 29.86
N LEU A 243 14.41 11.80 30.11
CA LEU A 243 15.25 10.61 30.18
C LEU A 243 15.68 10.33 31.61
N MET A 244 15.49 9.11 32.06
CA MET A 244 16.10 8.58 33.30
C MET A 244 17.13 7.50 32.92
N CYS A 245 18.36 7.62 33.37
CA CYS A 245 19.40 6.63 33.13
C CYS A 245 19.75 5.90 34.43
N LEU A 246 19.45 4.59 34.48
CA LEU A 246 19.80 3.71 35.60
C LEU A 246 21.06 2.87 35.28
N SER A 247 21.46 2.82 34.01
CA SER A 247 22.64 2.06 33.60
C SER A 247 23.93 2.66 34.13
N PRO A 248 24.83 1.82 34.71
CA PRO A 248 26.14 2.29 35.18
C PRO A 248 27.13 2.55 34.03
N TYR A 249 26.78 2.27 32.79
CA TYR A 249 27.62 2.48 31.61
C TYR A 249 27.38 3.82 30.92
N PHE A 250 26.43 4.63 31.45
CA PHE A 250 26.14 5.96 30.93
C PHE A 250 25.93 6.95 32.08
N ILE A 251 26.22 8.20 31.81
CA ILE A 251 25.94 9.28 32.74
C ILE A 251 24.94 10.22 32.06
N TYR A 252 23.83 10.47 32.73
CA TYR A 252 22.83 11.46 32.32
C TYR A 252 22.75 12.59 33.33
N GLU A 253 23.17 13.76 32.95
CA GLU A 253 23.15 14.96 33.79
C GLU A 253 22.92 16.21 32.96
N ASN A 254 22.19 17.17 33.51
CA ASN A 254 21.89 18.45 32.85
C ASN A 254 21.36 18.28 31.42
N ASN A 255 20.48 17.28 31.21
CA ASN A 255 19.90 16.93 29.91
C ASN A 255 20.93 16.49 28.85
N VAL A 256 22.07 15.99 29.25
CA VAL A 256 23.08 15.42 28.36
C VAL A 256 23.39 13.99 28.73
N LEU A 257 23.36 13.13 27.74
CA LEU A 257 23.76 11.73 27.87
C LEU A 257 25.19 11.56 27.40
N PHE A 258 26.01 11.01 28.27
CA PHE A 258 27.40 10.67 28.03
C PHE A 258 27.66 9.18 28.14
N ASP A 259 28.77 8.72 27.61
CA ASP A 259 29.35 7.42 27.94
C ASP A 259 29.77 7.36 29.43
N LYS A 260 30.20 6.18 29.89
CA LYS A 260 30.52 5.88 31.29
C LYS A 260 31.59 6.83 31.90
N ASP A 261 32.58 7.18 31.10
CA ASP A 261 33.76 7.95 31.56
C ASP A 261 33.62 9.47 31.26
N LYS A 262 32.41 9.87 30.79
CA LYS A 262 32.15 11.23 30.27
C LYS A 262 33.11 11.64 29.16
N SER A 263 33.61 10.68 28.39
CA SER A 263 34.54 10.93 27.30
C SER A 263 33.85 11.23 25.97
N LYS A 264 32.60 10.78 25.82
CA LYS A 264 31.78 10.97 24.59
C LYS A 264 30.40 11.53 24.91
N ILE A 265 30.01 12.62 24.23
CA ILE A 265 28.60 13.04 24.21
C ILE A 265 27.82 12.17 23.23
N LEU A 266 26.77 11.49 23.71
CA LEU A 266 25.89 10.66 22.90
C LEU A 266 24.63 11.41 22.45
N SER A 267 24.07 12.28 23.32
CA SER A 267 22.88 13.05 22.98
C SER A 267 22.72 14.25 23.92
N PHE A 268 22.62 15.45 23.36
CA PHE A 268 22.21 16.66 24.05
C PHE A 268 20.70 16.84 23.90
N ARG A 269 20.01 16.97 25.03
CA ARG A 269 18.55 16.88 25.04
C ARG A 269 17.84 18.17 25.48
N ASP A 270 18.60 19.22 25.83
CA ASP A 270 18.03 20.50 26.19
C ASP A 270 17.77 21.36 24.93
N THR A 271 16.59 21.23 24.36
CA THR A 271 16.20 21.98 23.15
C THR A 271 15.89 23.47 23.44
N LYS A 272 15.86 23.89 24.70
CA LYS A 272 15.51 25.27 25.11
C LYS A 272 16.73 26.10 25.50
N THR A 273 17.83 25.46 25.88
CA THR A 273 19.04 26.14 26.28
C THR A 273 19.68 26.87 25.08
N SER A 274 20.08 28.13 25.33
CA SER A 274 20.75 28.99 24.34
C SER A 274 22.29 28.88 24.38
N SER A 275 22.88 28.36 25.45
CA SER A 275 24.34 28.21 25.58
C SER A 275 24.70 26.94 26.34
N TYR A 276 25.78 26.27 25.93
CA TYR A 276 26.32 25.08 26.59
C TYR A 276 27.83 25.07 26.60
N VAL A 277 28.42 24.64 27.72
CA VAL A 277 29.87 24.41 27.86
C VAL A 277 30.10 22.91 27.97
N ILE A 278 30.77 22.31 26.98
CA ILE A 278 31.17 20.91 27.01
C ILE A 278 32.20 20.69 28.13
N PRO A 279 32.03 19.69 29.01
CA PRO A 279 33.01 19.38 30.05
C PRO A 279 34.38 18.99 29.50
N ASP A 280 35.44 19.34 30.23
CA ASP A 280 36.87 19.04 29.86
C ASP A 280 37.18 17.53 29.82
N SER A 281 36.33 16.68 30.37
CA SER A 281 36.45 15.22 30.26
C SER A 281 36.09 14.67 28.89
N VAL A 282 35.36 15.46 28.07
CA VAL A 282 34.88 15.01 26.77
C VAL A 282 35.97 15.04 25.73
N THR A 283 36.24 13.91 25.10
CA THR A 283 37.21 13.74 24.02
C THR A 283 36.55 13.60 22.64
N SER A 284 35.23 13.29 22.58
CA SER A 284 34.52 13.07 21.33
C SER A 284 33.08 13.60 21.42
N ILE A 285 32.65 14.31 20.36
CA ILE A 285 31.26 14.66 20.14
C ILE A 285 30.67 13.59 19.23
N GLY A 286 29.70 12.82 19.74
CA GLY A 286 29.10 11.69 19.02
C GLY A 286 28.24 12.08 17.80
N ASN A 287 27.91 11.09 16.97
CA ASN A 287 27.06 11.29 15.81
C ASN A 287 25.69 11.83 16.21
N SER A 288 25.27 12.93 15.59
CA SER A 288 24.02 13.64 15.86
C SER A 288 23.85 14.11 17.32
N ALA A 289 24.94 14.29 18.08
CA ALA A 289 24.87 14.62 19.50
C ALA A 289 24.08 15.89 19.80
N PHE A 290 24.16 16.94 18.96
CA PHE A 290 23.39 18.20 19.05
C PHE A 290 22.39 18.37 17.91
N TYR A 291 21.90 17.27 17.32
CA TYR A 291 21.00 17.33 16.18
C TYR A 291 19.70 18.11 16.51
N GLY A 292 19.39 19.14 15.71
CA GLY A 292 18.15 19.89 15.84
C GLY A 292 18.07 20.83 17.05
N CYS A 293 19.21 21.08 17.73
CA CYS A 293 19.26 22.04 18.84
C CYS A 293 19.13 23.48 18.32
N SER A 294 17.95 23.82 17.82
CA SER A 294 17.67 25.07 17.10
C SER A 294 17.76 26.32 18.00
N SER A 295 17.62 26.19 19.31
CA SER A 295 17.74 27.30 20.29
C SER A 295 19.18 27.55 20.69
N LEU A 296 20.11 26.61 20.51
CA LEU A 296 21.50 26.71 20.92
C LEU A 296 22.23 27.75 20.07
N SER A 297 22.55 28.89 20.69
CA SER A 297 23.23 30.04 20.02
C SER A 297 24.74 30.06 20.23
N SER A 298 25.21 29.40 21.30
CA SER A 298 26.63 29.35 21.66
C SER A 298 26.99 28.01 22.29
N ILE A 299 28.12 27.46 21.91
CA ILE A 299 28.69 26.26 22.50
C ILE A 299 30.19 26.44 22.65
N VAL A 300 30.75 26.01 23.79
CA VAL A 300 32.20 25.97 24.04
C VAL A 300 32.63 24.52 23.96
N ILE A 301 33.60 24.25 23.05
CA ILE A 301 34.22 22.94 22.87
C ILE A 301 35.61 23.02 23.53
N PRO A 302 35.92 22.19 24.54
CA PRO A 302 37.22 22.21 25.22
C PRO A 302 38.31 21.56 24.38
N ASP A 303 39.57 21.87 24.74
CA ASP A 303 40.78 21.34 24.09
C ASP A 303 40.96 19.81 24.26
N SER A 304 40.12 19.15 25.03
CA SER A 304 40.13 17.71 25.16
C SER A 304 39.43 17.01 23.95
N VAL A 305 38.56 17.71 23.21
CA VAL A 305 37.80 17.12 22.09
C VAL A 305 38.69 16.90 20.88
N THR A 306 38.77 15.66 20.42
CA THR A 306 39.57 15.25 19.26
C THR A 306 38.75 14.95 18.01
N SER A 307 37.42 14.71 18.14
CA SER A 307 36.57 14.39 17.02
C SER A 307 35.16 14.98 17.14
N ILE A 308 34.61 15.39 16.00
CA ILE A 308 33.23 15.83 15.80
C ILE A 308 32.58 14.82 14.88
N GLY A 309 31.53 14.13 15.35
CA GLY A 309 30.84 13.06 14.62
C GLY A 309 29.92 13.55 13.51
N ASP A 310 29.34 12.59 12.76
CA ASP A 310 28.42 12.86 11.67
C ASP A 310 27.17 13.59 12.15
N SER A 311 26.75 14.61 11.41
CA SER A 311 25.54 15.39 11.73
C SER A 311 25.55 15.97 13.15
N ALA A 312 26.71 16.10 13.79
CA ALA A 312 26.84 16.47 15.22
C ALA A 312 26.06 17.75 15.56
N PHE A 313 26.11 18.77 14.70
CA PHE A 313 25.43 20.07 14.87
C PHE A 313 24.37 20.31 13.78
N TYR A 314 23.90 19.25 13.12
CA TYR A 314 22.87 19.38 12.07
C TYR A 314 21.63 20.12 12.58
N GLY A 315 21.22 21.19 11.89
CA GLY A 315 20.00 21.93 12.25
C GLY A 315 20.12 22.83 13.51
N CYS A 316 21.35 23.10 14.00
CA CYS A 316 21.60 24.08 15.03
C CYS A 316 21.45 25.50 14.44
N SER A 317 20.23 25.88 14.05
CA SER A 317 19.96 27.07 13.22
C SER A 317 20.28 28.41 13.90
N SER A 318 20.26 28.46 15.24
CA SER A 318 20.63 29.67 16.03
C SER A 318 22.12 29.73 16.38
N LEU A 319 22.89 28.67 16.14
CA LEU A 319 24.30 28.62 16.52
C LEU A 319 25.07 29.69 15.75
N SER A 320 25.54 30.72 16.45
CA SER A 320 26.18 31.90 15.85
C SER A 320 27.70 31.96 16.11
N ASN A 321 28.14 31.37 17.22
CA ASN A 321 29.57 31.36 17.62
C ASN A 321 29.99 29.92 17.94
N LEU A 322 30.96 29.43 17.21
CA LEU A 322 31.57 28.14 17.43
C LEU A 322 33.08 28.24 17.19
N ILE A 323 33.85 27.82 18.15
CA ILE A 323 35.30 27.66 18.00
C ILE A 323 35.59 26.17 18.04
N ILE A 324 36.22 25.64 16.99
CA ILE A 324 36.76 24.28 16.95
C ILE A 324 38.17 24.35 17.52
N PRO A 325 38.49 23.65 18.63
CA PRO A 325 39.79 23.69 19.22
C PRO A 325 40.85 22.96 18.37
N ASP A 326 42.13 23.32 18.59
CA ASP A 326 43.25 22.72 17.86
C ASP A 326 43.44 21.21 18.11
N SER A 327 42.82 20.67 19.14
CA SER A 327 42.81 19.24 19.44
C SER A 327 41.98 18.40 18.47
N VAL A 328 41.04 19.01 17.74
CA VAL A 328 40.16 18.29 16.80
C VAL A 328 40.94 17.83 15.57
N THR A 329 40.87 16.53 15.30
CA THR A 329 41.54 15.88 14.17
C THR A 329 40.58 15.44 13.06
N SER A 330 39.27 15.28 13.35
CA SER A 330 38.28 14.84 12.38
C SER A 330 36.93 15.53 12.54
N ILE A 331 36.29 15.84 11.41
CA ILE A 331 34.94 16.39 11.30
C ILE A 331 34.11 15.47 10.39
N GLY A 332 33.02 14.95 10.93
CA GLY A 332 32.15 13.98 10.25
C GLY A 332 31.29 14.57 9.17
N ASP A 333 30.61 13.67 8.42
CA ASP A 333 29.66 14.00 7.37
C ASP A 333 28.53 14.88 7.89
N SER A 334 28.15 15.89 7.10
CA SER A 334 26.96 16.71 7.40
C SER A 334 26.99 17.41 8.76
N ALA A 335 28.16 17.57 9.37
CA ALA A 335 28.30 18.03 10.76
C ALA A 335 27.65 19.40 11.03
N PHE A 336 27.67 20.33 10.06
CA PHE A 336 27.19 21.72 10.23
C PHE A 336 26.06 22.07 9.25
N ILE A 337 25.36 21.08 8.73
CA ILE A 337 24.20 21.33 7.83
C ILE A 337 23.13 22.18 8.55
N TYR A 338 22.58 23.18 7.85
CA TYR A 338 21.54 24.09 8.34
C TYR A 338 21.89 24.90 9.60
N CYS A 339 23.17 25.10 9.90
CA CYS A 339 23.66 26.08 10.89
C CYS A 339 23.59 27.50 10.33
N HIS A 340 22.39 27.99 10.01
CA HIS A 340 22.21 29.24 9.25
C HIS A 340 22.73 30.51 9.93
N SER A 341 22.80 30.53 11.27
CA SER A 341 23.31 31.67 12.04
C SER A 341 24.83 31.69 12.21
N LEU A 342 25.53 30.58 11.94
CA LEU A 342 26.97 30.46 12.08
C LEU A 342 27.64 31.24 10.95
N ARG A 343 28.33 32.33 11.30
CA ARG A 343 28.90 33.27 10.32
C ARG A 343 30.33 32.93 9.94
N ASN A 344 31.13 32.51 10.90
CA ASN A 344 32.56 32.25 10.71
C ASN A 344 32.91 30.92 11.35
N LEU A 345 33.76 30.14 10.69
CA LEU A 345 34.28 28.89 11.21
C LEU A 345 35.76 28.74 10.82
N VAL A 346 36.59 28.29 11.76
CA VAL A 346 37.97 27.97 11.52
C VAL A 346 38.15 26.46 11.59
N ILE A 347 38.73 25.87 10.55
CA ILE A 347 39.25 24.50 10.58
C ILE A 347 40.67 24.57 11.15
N PRO A 348 40.93 24.03 12.34
CA PRO A 348 42.26 24.10 13.01
C PRO A 348 43.36 23.34 12.24
N ALA A 349 44.59 23.63 12.60
CA ALA A 349 45.78 23.06 11.95
C ALA A 349 45.88 21.52 12.09
N ASN A 350 45.33 20.94 13.16
CA ASN A 350 45.45 19.51 13.43
C ASN A 350 44.32 18.66 12.80
N VAL A 351 43.35 19.27 12.16
CA VAL A 351 42.31 18.52 11.43
C VAL A 351 42.95 17.82 10.24
N THR A 352 42.92 16.49 10.26
CA THR A 352 43.49 15.64 9.21
C THR A 352 42.42 15.14 8.21
N SER A 353 41.14 15.06 8.66
CA SER A 353 40.03 14.62 7.82
C SER A 353 38.76 15.46 8.02
N VAL A 354 38.14 15.78 6.91
CA VAL A 354 36.77 16.34 6.83
C VAL A 354 35.98 15.46 5.87
N GLU A 355 34.89 14.89 6.36
CA GLU A 355 34.03 14.05 5.53
C GLU A 355 33.19 14.87 4.55
N ASP A 356 32.73 14.22 3.52
CA ASP A 356 31.95 14.84 2.45
C ASP A 356 30.67 15.52 3.00
N GLY A 357 30.38 16.71 2.53
CA GLY A 357 29.15 17.41 2.93
C GLY A 357 29.17 18.03 4.34
N ALA A 358 30.30 17.99 5.08
CA ALA A 358 30.41 18.52 6.45
C ALA A 358 29.82 19.93 6.61
N PHE A 359 29.99 20.79 5.60
CA PHE A 359 29.56 22.19 5.56
C PHE A 359 28.42 22.47 4.58
N HIS A 360 27.71 21.44 4.12
CA HIS A 360 26.64 21.60 3.17
C HIS A 360 25.54 22.54 3.69
N GLY A 361 25.04 23.44 2.83
CA GLY A 361 23.97 24.40 3.18
C GLY A 361 24.36 25.44 4.25
N TRP A 362 25.66 25.56 4.60
CA TRP A 362 26.15 26.60 5.46
C TRP A 362 26.90 27.67 4.64
N ASN A 363 26.53 28.93 4.78
CA ASN A 363 26.99 30.05 3.94
C ASN A 363 27.95 31.04 4.66
N GLY A 364 28.48 30.67 5.81
CA GLY A 364 29.40 31.51 6.58
C GLY A 364 30.80 31.56 5.96
N GLU A 365 31.70 32.37 6.53
CA GLU A 365 33.11 32.43 6.13
C GLU A 365 33.89 31.28 6.74
N LEU A 366 34.69 30.58 5.92
CA LEU A 366 35.55 29.48 6.33
C LEU A 366 37.01 29.90 6.25
N LEU A 367 37.75 29.70 7.33
CA LEU A 367 39.22 29.77 7.37
C LEU A 367 39.74 28.34 7.60
N CYS A 368 40.58 27.86 6.71
CA CYS A 368 41.25 26.55 6.86
C CYS A 368 42.70 26.73 7.19
N LEU A 369 43.12 26.25 8.37
CA LEU A 369 44.49 26.24 8.85
C LEU A 369 45.16 24.87 8.73
N SER A 370 44.38 23.84 8.38
CA SER A 370 44.86 22.46 8.24
C SER A 370 45.82 22.30 7.06
N PRO A 371 47.03 21.71 7.24
CA PRO A 371 47.92 21.36 6.15
C PRO A 371 47.48 20.12 5.36
N CYS A 372 46.44 19.39 5.86
CA CYS A 372 45.87 18.21 5.24
C CYS A 372 44.70 18.54 4.31
N LEU A 373 44.29 19.81 4.24
CA LEU A 373 43.19 20.29 3.42
C LEU A 373 43.65 21.53 2.65
N THR A 374 43.03 21.76 1.51
CA THR A 374 43.24 22.98 0.73
C THR A 374 41.92 23.74 0.61
N TYR A 375 41.92 25.01 1.01
CA TYR A 375 40.75 25.89 0.86
C TYR A 375 41.13 27.11 0.03
N GLU A 376 40.53 27.22 -1.15
CA GLU A 376 40.77 28.35 -2.05
C GLU A 376 39.55 28.67 -2.88
N ASN A 377 39.33 29.92 -3.20
CA ASN A 377 38.19 30.39 -4.03
C ASN A 377 36.84 29.84 -3.54
N ASN A 378 36.66 29.77 -2.21
CA ASN A 378 35.46 29.20 -1.56
C ASN A 378 35.23 27.70 -1.83
N VAL A 379 36.23 26.93 -2.16
CA VAL A 379 36.19 25.49 -2.34
C VAL A 379 37.12 24.79 -1.36
N LEU A 380 36.57 23.82 -0.65
CA LEU A 380 37.34 22.92 0.21
C LEU A 380 37.66 21.64 -0.55
N PHE A 381 38.95 21.32 -0.59
CA PHE A 381 39.51 20.13 -1.21
C PHE A 381 40.23 19.28 -0.15
N ASP A 382 40.51 18.03 -0.49
CA ASP A 382 41.56 17.26 0.15
C ASP A 382 42.93 17.89 -0.06
N LYS A 383 43.99 17.34 0.57
CA LYS A 383 45.31 17.89 0.56
C LYS A 383 45.90 18.13 -0.83
N ASP A 384 45.74 17.16 -1.70
CA ASP A 384 46.36 17.12 -3.03
C ASP A 384 45.46 17.73 -4.11
N LYS A 385 44.29 18.30 -3.71
CA LYS A 385 43.22 18.79 -4.57
C LYS A 385 42.71 17.73 -5.54
N SER A 386 42.76 16.48 -5.13
CA SER A 386 42.24 15.37 -5.91
C SER A 386 40.71 15.16 -5.74
N LYS A 387 40.17 15.65 -4.62
CA LYS A 387 38.74 15.55 -4.31
C LYS A 387 38.15 16.88 -3.87
N ILE A 388 37.00 17.25 -4.43
CA ILE A 388 36.20 18.36 -3.92
C ILE A 388 35.33 17.84 -2.77
N LEU A 389 35.50 18.40 -1.56
CA LEU A 389 34.74 18.09 -0.35
C LEU A 389 33.53 19.01 -0.19
N SER A 390 33.67 20.32 -0.51
CA SER A 390 32.58 21.28 -0.41
C SER A 390 32.84 22.52 -1.24
N PHE A 391 31.94 22.86 -2.15
CA PHE A 391 31.86 24.12 -2.84
C PHE A 391 30.96 25.09 -2.08
N ARG A 392 31.49 26.25 -1.72
CA ARG A 392 30.85 27.16 -0.77
C ARG A 392 30.44 28.51 -1.36
N ASP A 393 30.73 28.73 -2.63
CA ASP A 393 30.37 29.97 -3.30
C ASP A 393 28.97 29.92 -3.91
N THR A 394 27.95 30.11 -3.04
CA THR A 394 26.54 30.07 -3.44
C THR A 394 26.10 31.25 -4.31
N LYS A 395 26.95 32.26 -4.51
CA LYS A 395 26.67 33.45 -5.35
C LYS A 395 27.30 33.35 -6.74
N ASN A 396 28.27 32.48 -6.91
CA ASN A 396 28.99 32.33 -8.18
C ASN A 396 28.07 31.68 -9.23
N ILE A 397 28.09 32.23 -10.43
CA ILE A 397 27.26 31.75 -11.55
C ILE A 397 27.99 30.75 -12.44
N SER A 398 29.33 30.69 -12.32
CA SER A 398 30.15 29.79 -13.14
C SER A 398 31.39 29.31 -12.37
N TYR A 399 31.77 28.06 -12.56
CA TYR A 399 32.95 27.45 -11.94
C TYR A 399 33.61 26.47 -12.91
N VAL A 400 34.95 26.48 -12.91
CA VAL A 400 35.77 25.50 -13.62
C VAL A 400 36.49 24.66 -12.58
N ILE A 401 36.23 23.37 -12.57
CA ILE A 401 36.89 22.41 -11.67
C ILE A 401 38.35 22.27 -12.12
N PRO A 402 39.34 22.37 -11.20
CA PRO A 402 40.77 22.22 -11.55
C PRO A 402 41.07 20.81 -12.11
N ASP A 403 42.07 20.75 -13.04
CA ASP A 403 42.51 19.47 -13.65
C ASP A 403 43.15 18.50 -12.66
N SER A 404 43.46 18.91 -11.44
CA SER A 404 43.95 18.03 -10.38
C SER A 404 42.85 17.18 -9.77
N VAL A 405 41.57 17.56 -9.93
CA VAL A 405 40.44 16.88 -9.30
C VAL A 405 40.11 15.61 -10.06
N THR A 406 40.12 14.49 -9.34
CA THR A 406 39.77 13.16 -9.86
C THR A 406 38.40 12.70 -9.36
N SER A 407 37.86 13.33 -8.30
CA SER A 407 36.57 12.94 -7.72
C SER A 407 35.80 14.15 -7.20
N ILE A 408 34.46 14.16 -7.45
CA ILE A 408 33.55 15.13 -6.85
C ILE A 408 32.88 14.42 -5.69
N GLY A 409 33.09 14.92 -4.46
CA GLY A 409 32.57 14.30 -3.24
C GLY A 409 31.07 14.37 -3.09
N ASN A 410 30.53 13.62 -2.13
CA ASN A 410 29.09 13.62 -1.82
C ASN A 410 28.66 15.02 -1.34
N ASN A 411 27.49 15.48 -1.79
CA ASN A 411 26.94 16.80 -1.46
C ASN A 411 27.87 18.00 -1.81
N ALA A 412 28.93 17.81 -2.60
CA ALA A 412 29.99 18.83 -2.81
C ALA A 412 29.46 20.17 -3.32
N PHE A 413 28.45 20.18 -4.20
CA PHE A 413 27.77 21.38 -4.73
C PHE A 413 26.27 21.42 -4.34
N ASP A 414 25.83 20.64 -3.32
CA ASP A 414 24.40 20.64 -2.96
C ASP A 414 23.91 22.06 -2.62
N GLY A 415 22.76 22.48 -3.16
CA GLY A 415 22.17 23.79 -2.91
C GLY A 415 22.85 24.98 -3.59
N CYS A 416 23.82 24.76 -4.49
CA CYS A 416 24.45 25.85 -5.27
C CYS A 416 23.48 26.37 -6.32
N SER A 417 22.38 26.99 -5.87
CA SER A 417 21.25 27.40 -6.72
C SER A 417 21.57 28.49 -7.72
N SER A 418 22.62 29.26 -7.53
CA SER A 418 23.08 30.30 -8.47
C SER A 418 23.99 29.77 -9.57
N LEU A 419 24.58 28.58 -9.40
CA LEU A 419 25.53 27.99 -10.35
C LEU A 419 24.80 27.62 -11.65
N SER A 420 25.07 28.35 -12.73
CA SER A 420 24.44 28.16 -14.04
C SER A 420 25.35 27.48 -15.07
N SER A 421 26.66 27.48 -14.83
CA SER A 421 27.68 26.88 -15.70
C SER A 421 28.75 26.20 -14.89
N LEU A 422 29.09 24.98 -15.26
CA LEU A 422 30.14 24.18 -14.61
C LEU A 422 30.95 23.45 -15.70
N VAL A 423 32.28 23.47 -15.56
CA VAL A 423 33.15 22.66 -16.39
C VAL A 423 33.79 21.59 -15.51
N ILE A 424 33.61 20.32 -15.90
CA ILE A 424 34.22 19.15 -15.26
C ILE A 424 35.41 18.71 -16.16
N PRO A 425 36.64 18.65 -15.67
CA PRO A 425 37.79 18.23 -16.48
C PRO A 425 37.84 16.71 -16.67
N ASP A 426 38.61 16.27 -17.69
CA ASP A 426 38.81 14.86 -18.03
C ASP A 426 39.55 14.05 -16.96
N SER A 427 40.05 14.68 -15.90
CA SER A 427 40.63 14.01 -14.74
C SER A 427 39.59 13.39 -13.80
N VAL A 428 38.31 13.86 -13.82
CA VAL A 428 37.25 13.40 -12.92
C VAL A 428 36.75 12.03 -13.34
N THR A 429 36.84 11.06 -12.43
CA THR A 429 36.41 9.67 -12.67
C THR A 429 35.09 9.30 -11.97
N SER A 430 34.66 10.07 -10.98
CA SER A 430 33.44 9.79 -10.22
C SER A 430 32.72 11.07 -9.77
N ILE A 431 31.37 10.97 -9.77
CA ILE A 431 30.46 11.98 -9.23
C ILE A 431 29.72 11.35 -8.04
N GLY A 432 29.89 11.92 -6.85
CA GLY A 432 29.35 11.40 -5.58
C GLY A 432 27.84 11.56 -5.43
N ASP A 433 27.30 11.00 -4.35
CA ASP A 433 25.89 11.08 -4.00
C ASP A 433 25.49 12.53 -3.72
N SER A 434 24.36 12.96 -4.28
CA SER A 434 23.83 14.32 -4.11
C SER A 434 24.81 15.43 -4.53
N ALA A 435 25.85 15.14 -5.32
CA ALA A 435 26.94 16.06 -5.62
C ALA A 435 26.45 17.42 -6.12
N PHE A 436 25.43 17.47 -7.00
CA PHE A 436 24.83 18.67 -7.57
C PHE A 436 23.36 18.85 -7.19
N LYS A 437 22.92 18.24 -6.08
CA LYS A 437 21.52 18.32 -5.65
C LYS A 437 21.10 19.79 -5.48
N LYS A 438 19.92 20.15 -6.03
CA LYS A 438 19.35 21.51 -5.98
C LYS A 438 20.22 22.61 -6.63
N CYS A 439 21.13 22.27 -7.55
CA CYS A 439 21.76 23.26 -8.43
C CYS A 439 20.71 23.75 -9.46
N SER A 440 19.72 24.48 -8.97
CA SER A 440 18.50 24.80 -9.73
C SER A 440 18.70 25.72 -10.95
N SER A 441 19.81 26.45 -11.01
CA SER A 441 20.17 27.31 -12.16
C SER A 441 21.07 26.64 -13.20
N LEU A 442 21.60 25.44 -12.94
CA LEU A 442 22.46 24.70 -13.84
C LEU A 442 21.69 24.32 -15.10
N ARG A 443 22.13 24.82 -16.28
CA ARG A 443 21.36 24.69 -17.54
C ARG A 443 21.84 23.57 -18.44
N SER A 444 23.16 23.39 -18.50
CA SER A 444 23.79 22.34 -19.28
C SER A 444 25.06 21.87 -18.60
N LEU A 445 25.36 20.61 -18.77
CA LEU A 445 26.58 20.00 -18.23
C LEU A 445 27.09 18.95 -19.21
N VAL A 446 28.38 18.92 -19.42
CA VAL A 446 29.08 17.83 -20.11
C VAL A 446 29.82 17.02 -19.05
N ILE A 447 29.50 15.73 -18.98
CA ILE A 447 30.22 14.76 -18.17
C ILE A 447 31.34 14.20 -19.03
N PRO A 448 32.61 14.28 -18.58
CA PRO A 448 33.74 13.81 -19.37
C PRO A 448 33.80 12.28 -19.48
N ASP A 449 34.48 11.77 -20.51
CA ASP A 449 34.63 10.34 -20.81
C ASP A 449 35.40 9.54 -19.74
N SER A 450 36.01 10.23 -18.80
CA SER A 450 36.68 9.63 -17.64
C SER A 450 35.73 9.17 -16.55
N VAL A 451 34.49 9.70 -16.48
CA VAL A 451 33.53 9.40 -15.43
C VAL A 451 32.91 8.02 -15.65
N THR A 452 33.03 7.15 -14.65
CA THR A 452 32.50 5.76 -14.71
C THR A 452 31.21 5.57 -13.92
N SER A 453 30.89 6.48 -12.98
CA SER A 453 29.69 6.36 -12.14
C SER A 453 29.10 7.72 -11.76
N ILE A 454 27.78 7.75 -11.69
CA ILE A 454 26.98 8.88 -11.20
C ILE A 454 26.26 8.42 -9.93
N GLY A 455 26.48 9.08 -8.80
CA GLY A 455 25.93 8.73 -7.50
C GLY A 455 24.42 8.90 -7.38
N ASN A 456 23.86 8.39 -6.28
CA ASN A 456 22.45 8.56 -5.95
C ASN A 456 22.11 10.05 -5.78
N ARG A 457 20.95 10.48 -6.33
CA ARG A 457 20.48 11.87 -6.21
C ARG A 457 21.48 12.92 -6.74
N ALA A 458 22.46 12.54 -7.56
CA ALA A 458 23.57 13.41 -7.97
C ALA A 458 23.08 14.76 -8.55
N PHE A 459 22.00 14.77 -9.32
CA PHE A 459 21.39 15.98 -9.93
C PHE A 459 19.97 16.23 -9.44
N TRP A 460 19.57 15.69 -8.26
CA TRP A 460 18.21 15.90 -7.74
C TRP A 460 17.86 17.39 -7.67
N GLY A 461 16.75 17.79 -8.32
CA GLY A 461 16.24 19.16 -8.29
C GLY A 461 17.04 20.16 -9.09
N CYS A 462 17.84 19.71 -10.06
CA CYS A 462 18.46 20.57 -11.07
C CYS A 462 17.40 21.01 -12.07
N SER A 463 16.44 21.83 -11.64
CA SER A 463 15.22 22.14 -12.37
C SER A 463 15.44 22.91 -13.68
N SER A 464 16.57 23.60 -13.84
CA SER A 464 16.91 24.29 -15.10
C SER A 464 17.77 23.44 -16.05
N LEU A 465 18.20 22.24 -15.64
CA LEU A 465 19.04 21.38 -16.47
C LEU A 465 18.24 20.89 -17.69
N SER A 466 18.54 21.45 -18.86
CA SER A 466 17.80 21.21 -20.09
C SER A 466 18.46 20.19 -21.01
N SER A 467 19.79 20.04 -20.91
CA SER A 467 20.54 19.04 -21.66
C SER A 467 21.72 18.51 -20.84
N LEU A 468 21.96 17.22 -20.97
CA LEU A 468 23.07 16.51 -20.36
C LEU A 468 23.55 15.43 -21.33
N VAL A 469 24.86 15.30 -21.48
CA VAL A 469 25.48 14.20 -22.20
C VAL A 469 26.14 13.28 -21.19
N ILE A 470 25.70 12.01 -21.18
CA ILE A 470 26.31 10.96 -20.37
C ILE A 470 27.23 10.14 -21.28
N PRO A 471 28.52 10.05 -20.99
CA PRO A 471 29.48 9.34 -21.86
C PRO A 471 29.35 7.81 -21.72
N ASP A 472 29.89 7.11 -22.74
CA ASP A 472 29.88 5.62 -22.81
C ASP A 472 30.71 4.95 -21.69
N SER A 473 31.53 5.70 -20.97
CA SER A 473 32.27 5.23 -19.78
C SER A 473 31.38 5.00 -18.56
N VAL A 474 30.20 5.66 -18.47
CA VAL A 474 29.31 5.54 -17.33
C VAL A 474 28.58 4.20 -17.36
N THR A 475 28.83 3.37 -16.37
CA THR A 475 28.21 2.03 -16.23
C THR A 475 27.10 2.00 -15.19
N CYS A 476 27.04 2.98 -14.29
CA CYS A 476 26.10 3.04 -13.19
C CYS A 476 25.51 4.43 -13.01
N ILE A 477 24.17 4.51 -12.95
CA ILE A 477 23.41 5.70 -12.60
C ILE A 477 22.63 5.38 -11.32
N GLY A 478 22.92 6.09 -10.24
CA GLY A 478 22.30 5.86 -8.93
C GLY A 478 20.82 6.22 -8.88
N ASP A 479 20.15 5.72 -7.86
CA ASP A 479 18.72 5.99 -7.60
C ASP A 479 18.48 7.51 -7.47
N ARG A 480 17.38 7.97 -8.06
CA ARG A 480 16.96 9.38 -8.04
C ARG A 480 17.99 10.35 -8.60
N ALA A 481 18.93 9.87 -9.45
CA ALA A 481 20.03 10.69 -9.95
C ALA A 481 19.53 11.99 -10.62
N PHE A 482 18.43 11.95 -11.37
CA PHE A 482 17.83 13.09 -12.07
C PHE A 482 16.43 13.45 -11.56
N PHE A 483 16.11 13.09 -10.32
CA PHE A 483 14.81 13.38 -9.72
C PHE A 483 14.48 14.88 -9.77
N ASP A 484 13.28 15.28 -10.24
CA ASP A 484 12.83 16.69 -10.43
C ASP A 484 13.73 17.54 -11.33
N CYS A 485 14.41 16.94 -12.30
CA CYS A 485 15.04 17.70 -13.39
C CYS A 485 13.98 18.12 -14.43
N SER A 486 13.07 19.00 -14.03
CA SER A 486 11.85 19.32 -14.77
C SER A 486 12.06 19.95 -16.15
N SER A 487 13.22 20.57 -16.41
CA SER A 487 13.56 21.14 -17.73
C SER A 487 14.30 20.17 -18.66
N LEU A 488 14.67 18.97 -18.20
CA LEU A 488 15.43 18.01 -18.97
C LEU A 488 14.59 17.48 -20.15
N ARG A 489 15.02 17.79 -21.38
CA ARG A 489 14.26 17.47 -22.61
C ARG A 489 14.81 16.27 -23.35
N ASN A 490 16.10 16.24 -23.53
CA ASN A 490 16.80 15.22 -24.30
C ASN A 490 17.92 14.64 -23.44
N LEU A 491 17.89 13.36 -23.24
CA LEU A 491 18.92 12.62 -22.54
C LEU A 491 19.19 11.32 -23.30
N VAL A 492 20.43 11.03 -23.55
CA VAL A 492 20.88 9.75 -24.11
C VAL A 492 21.54 8.97 -23.01
N ILE A 493 21.04 7.78 -22.75
CA ILE A 493 21.65 6.80 -21.87
C ILE A 493 22.59 5.93 -22.71
N PRO A 494 23.86 5.79 -22.35
CA PRO A 494 24.81 5.00 -23.11
C PRO A 494 24.55 3.49 -22.95
N ASN A 495 25.03 2.71 -23.94
CA ASN A 495 24.92 1.22 -23.92
C ASN A 495 25.77 0.53 -22.84
N SER A 496 26.58 1.26 -22.11
CA SER A 496 27.31 0.79 -20.92
C SER A 496 26.41 0.61 -19.69
N VAL A 497 25.24 1.29 -19.66
CA VAL A 497 24.27 1.22 -18.56
C VAL A 497 23.37 0.00 -18.72
N THR A 498 23.37 -0.89 -17.73
CA THR A 498 22.61 -2.15 -17.75
C THR A 498 21.30 -2.12 -16.97
N SER A 499 21.07 -1.09 -16.15
CA SER A 499 19.83 -0.91 -15.39
C SER A 499 19.49 0.57 -15.18
N ILE A 500 18.19 0.86 -15.13
CA ILE A 500 17.68 2.17 -14.72
C ILE A 500 17.14 2.00 -13.29
N GLY A 501 17.76 2.68 -12.32
CA GLY A 501 17.44 2.58 -10.89
C GLY A 501 16.08 3.17 -10.52
N ALA A 502 15.75 3.11 -9.22
CA ALA A 502 14.47 3.62 -8.72
C ALA A 502 14.38 5.16 -8.80
N SER A 503 13.26 5.65 -9.34
CA SER A 503 12.92 7.09 -9.43
C SER A 503 13.98 7.94 -10.13
N VAL A 504 14.80 7.37 -11.01
CA VAL A 504 15.93 8.09 -11.66
C VAL A 504 15.44 9.36 -12.35
N PHE A 505 14.32 9.30 -13.08
CA PHE A 505 13.75 10.41 -13.86
C PHE A 505 12.40 10.89 -13.29
N TRP A 506 12.12 10.63 -12.01
CA TRP A 506 10.89 11.12 -11.37
C TRP A 506 10.75 12.63 -11.57
N GLY A 507 9.59 13.08 -12.09
CA GLY A 507 9.30 14.52 -12.25
C GLY A 507 10.09 15.21 -13.39
N CYS A 508 10.75 14.46 -14.29
CA CYS A 508 11.36 15.02 -15.49
C CYS A 508 10.27 15.39 -16.51
N SER A 509 9.42 16.34 -16.17
CA SER A 509 8.19 16.67 -16.91
C SER A 509 8.40 17.16 -18.34
N SER A 510 9.58 17.67 -18.70
CA SER A 510 9.92 18.10 -20.07
C SER A 510 10.57 16.99 -20.90
N LEU A 511 10.85 15.81 -20.34
CA LEU A 511 11.50 14.71 -21.05
C LEU A 511 10.57 14.18 -22.16
N SER A 512 10.88 14.50 -23.40
CA SER A 512 9.99 14.22 -24.54
C SER A 512 10.51 13.12 -25.48
N ASN A 513 11.83 13.08 -25.68
CA ASN A 513 12.49 12.09 -26.52
C ASN A 513 13.45 11.30 -25.65
N PHE A 514 13.08 10.05 -25.37
CA PHE A 514 13.91 9.17 -24.56
C PHE A 514 14.00 7.79 -25.23
N VAL A 515 15.20 7.26 -25.31
CA VAL A 515 15.46 5.92 -25.83
C VAL A 515 16.09 5.09 -24.71
N ILE A 516 15.48 3.98 -24.40
CA ILE A 516 16.06 2.98 -23.49
C ILE A 516 17.04 2.15 -24.32
N PRO A 517 18.33 2.10 -23.96
CA PRO A 517 19.31 1.32 -24.73
C PRO A 517 19.09 -0.19 -24.58
N ASP A 518 19.53 -0.95 -25.60
CA ASP A 518 19.41 -2.42 -25.65
C ASP A 518 20.25 -3.14 -24.56
N SER A 519 21.10 -2.43 -23.85
CA SER A 519 21.85 -2.95 -22.70
C SER A 519 21.02 -3.04 -21.41
N VAL A 520 19.92 -2.28 -21.33
CA VAL A 520 19.12 -2.21 -20.09
C VAL A 520 18.29 -3.47 -19.95
N THR A 521 18.46 -4.15 -18.80
CA THR A 521 17.75 -5.39 -18.47
C THR A 521 16.62 -5.18 -17.47
N SER A 522 16.61 -4.06 -16.74
CA SER A 522 15.58 -3.75 -15.74
C SER A 522 15.30 -2.25 -15.64
N ILE A 523 14.04 -1.91 -15.38
CA ILE A 523 13.56 -0.56 -15.11
C ILE A 523 13.01 -0.54 -13.69
N GLY A 524 13.59 0.29 -12.84
CA GLY A 524 13.28 0.38 -11.41
C GLY A 524 11.91 1.02 -11.11
N ASN A 525 11.50 0.91 -9.85
CA ASN A 525 10.24 1.47 -9.37
C ASN A 525 10.19 2.98 -9.59
N ARG A 526 9.08 3.46 -10.17
CA ARG A 526 8.82 4.89 -10.43
C ARG A 526 9.93 5.59 -11.22
N ALA A 527 10.65 4.83 -12.07
CA ALA A 527 11.82 5.36 -12.79
C ALA A 527 11.49 6.59 -13.63
N PHE A 528 10.33 6.64 -14.29
CA PHE A 528 9.84 7.75 -15.13
C PHE A 528 8.54 8.36 -14.61
N TYR A 529 8.25 8.24 -13.30
CA TYR A 529 7.04 8.83 -12.71
C TYR A 529 6.90 10.32 -13.06
N GLY A 530 5.74 10.72 -13.61
CA GLY A 530 5.46 12.14 -13.91
C GLY A 530 6.27 12.71 -15.09
N CYS A 531 6.85 11.87 -15.97
CA CYS A 531 7.45 12.32 -17.23
C CYS A 531 6.34 12.70 -18.23
N SER A 532 5.60 13.75 -17.92
CA SER A 532 4.36 14.11 -18.59
C SER A 532 4.50 14.52 -20.08
N SER A 533 5.71 14.83 -20.56
CA SER A 533 5.98 15.12 -21.98
C SER A 533 6.45 13.92 -22.79
N LEU A 534 6.65 12.74 -22.17
CA LEU A 534 7.10 11.53 -22.86
C LEU A 534 6.01 11.05 -23.82
N GLY A 535 6.23 11.20 -25.14
CA GLY A 535 5.18 11.00 -26.15
C GLY A 535 5.11 9.58 -26.71
N SER A 536 6.26 8.92 -26.84
CA SER A 536 6.37 7.54 -27.34
C SER A 536 7.51 6.83 -26.62
N LEU A 537 7.33 5.54 -26.39
CA LEU A 537 8.34 4.71 -25.75
C LEU A 537 8.40 3.33 -26.40
N VAL A 538 9.61 2.92 -26.72
CA VAL A 538 9.93 1.53 -27.08
C VAL A 538 10.78 0.95 -25.98
N ILE A 539 10.28 -0.11 -25.35
CA ILE A 539 11.01 -0.87 -24.33
C ILE A 539 11.77 -1.97 -25.09
N PRO A 540 13.12 -2.05 -24.99
CA PRO A 540 13.89 -3.01 -25.74
C PRO A 540 13.69 -4.46 -25.23
N ASN A 541 13.98 -5.45 -26.10
CA ASN A 541 13.84 -6.88 -25.77
C ASN A 541 14.81 -7.38 -24.68
N SER A 542 15.75 -6.59 -24.26
CA SER A 542 16.64 -6.87 -23.12
C SER A 542 15.96 -6.68 -21.78
N VAL A 543 14.90 -5.85 -21.72
CA VAL A 543 14.19 -5.56 -20.46
C VAL A 543 13.30 -6.75 -20.07
N THR A 544 13.58 -7.35 -18.93
CA THR A 544 12.82 -8.47 -18.37
C THR A 544 11.86 -8.05 -17.24
N SER A 545 12.10 -6.89 -16.62
CA SER A 545 11.26 -6.38 -15.53
C SER A 545 11.01 -4.87 -15.64
N ILE A 546 9.76 -4.49 -15.38
CA ILE A 546 9.29 -3.10 -15.29
C ILE A 546 8.74 -2.92 -13.88
N GLY A 547 9.37 -2.06 -13.09
CA GLY A 547 9.02 -1.89 -11.67
C GLY A 547 7.69 -1.17 -11.45
N HIS A 548 7.23 -1.23 -10.19
CA HIS A 548 6.01 -0.57 -9.71
C HIS A 548 5.99 0.93 -10.08
N GLY A 549 4.89 1.39 -10.69
CA GLY A 549 4.70 2.79 -11.10
C GLY A 549 5.77 3.33 -12.06
N ALA A 550 6.48 2.47 -12.80
CA ALA A 550 7.66 2.88 -13.57
C ALA A 550 7.38 4.03 -14.54
N PHE A 551 6.21 4.05 -15.17
CA PHE A 551 5.75 5.09 -16.10
C PHE A 551 4.45 5.77 -15.63
N GLU A 552 4.18 5.75 -14.32
CA GLU A 552 3.01 6.40 -13.73
C GLU A 552 2.99 7.90 -14.07
N ASP A 553 1.81 8.41 -14.47
CA ASP A 553 1.56 9.81 -14.88
C ASP A 553 2.40 10.31 -16.09
N CYS A 554 2.84 9.40 -16.97
CA CYS A 554 3.36 9.76 -18.30
C CYS A 554 2.19 10.14 -19.22
N SER A 555 1.53 11.26 -18.94
CA SER A 555 0.23 11.63 -19.53
C SER A 555 0.25 11.86 -21.05
N SER A 556 1.40 12.20 -21.66
CA SER A 556 1.55 12.33 -23.11
C SER A 556 1.90 11.02 -23.82
N LEU A 557 2.13 9.93 -23.11
CA LEU A 557 2.52 8.65 -23.72
C LEU A 557 1.37 8.11 -24.57
N SER A 558 1.51 8.23 -25.88
CA SER A 558 0.48 7.88 -26.85
C SER A 558 0.69 6.52 -27.52
N SER A 559 1.92 6.03 -27.52
CA SER A 559 2.33 4.74 -28.07
C SER A 559 3.29 4.03 -27.13
N LEU A 560 3.02 2.77 -26.85
CA LEU A 560 3.81 1.89 -26.01
C LEU A 560 3.98 0.53 -26.68
N VAL A 561 5.20 0.03 -26.72
CA VAL A 561 5.51 -1.34 -27.16
C VAL A 561 6.13 -2.07 -25.97
N ILE A 562 5.47 -3.11 -25.49
CA ILE A 562 5.96 -4.00 -24.44
C ILE A 562 6.63 -5.21 -25.11
N PRO A 563 7.89 -5.51 -24.81
CA PRO A 563 8.61 -6.60 -25.47
C PRO A 563 8.23 -7.99 -24.91
N ASN A 564 8.51 -9.03 -25.72
CA ASN A 564 8.27 -10.43 -25.30
C ASN A 564 9.21 -10.95 -24.19
N SER A 565 10.12 -10.15 -23.70
CA SER A 565 10.98 -10.45 -22.54
C SER A 565 10.31 -10.16 -21.20
N VAL A 566 9.26 -9.32 -21.20
CA VAL A 566 8.52 -8.94 -19.98
C VAL A 566 7.49 -10.02 -19.68
N THR A 567 7.54 -10.58 -18.47
CA THR A 567 6.63 -11.66 -18.02
C THR A 567 5.49 -11.20 -17.13
N CYS A 568 5.65 -10.06 -16.45
CA CYS A 568 4.58 -9.43 -15.68
C CYS A 568 4.61 -7.91 -15.82
N ILE A 569 3.44 -7.30 -15.71
CA ILE A 569 3.28 -5.83 -15.62
C ILE A 569 2.94 -5.53 -14.17
N GLU A 570 3.85 -4.83 -13.49
CA GLU A 570 3.71 -4.55 -12.07
C GLU A 570 2.63 -3.50 -11.76
N GLU A 571 2.26 -3.39 -10.48
CA GLU A 571 1.28 -2.44 -9.98
C GLU A 571 1.57 -1.01 -10.47
N SER A 572 0.52 -0.30 -10.92
CA SER A 572 0.58 1.10 -11.37
C SER A 572 1.59 1.39 -12.49
N ALA A 573 2.16 0.38 -13.17
CA ALA A 573 3.29 0.56 -14.09
C ALA A 573 3.04 1.65 -15.16
N PHE A 574 1.82 1.77 -15.68
CA PHE A 574 1.40 2.76 -16.68
C PHE A 574 0.17 3.57 -16.25
N ARG A 575 -0.06 3.67 -14.92
CA ARG A 575 -1.17 4.45 -14.37
C ARG A 575 -1.10 5.90 -14.88
N GLY A 576 -2.24 6.48 -15.27
CA GLY A 576 -2.33 7.88 -15.71
C GLY A 576 -1.73 8.18 -17.08
N CYS A 577 -1.39 7.15 -17.90
CA CYS A 577 -0.97 7.34 -19.29
C CYS A 577 -2.19 7.70 -20.15
N SER A 578 -2.77 8.86 -19.91
CA SER A 578 -4.08 9.27 -20.44
C SER A 578 -4.14 9.46 -21.97
N SER A 579 -3.00 9.63 -22.63
CA SER A 579 -2.91 9.71 -24.10
C SER A 579 -2.71 8.36 -24.80
N LEU A 580 -2.52 7.27 -24.07
CA LEU A 580 -2.32 5.95 -24.65
C LEU A 580 -3.56 5.51 -25.43
N SER A 581 -3.42 5.31 -26.75
CA SER A 581 -4.56 5.07 -27.64
C SER A 581 -4.77 3.62 -28.02
N SER A 582 -3.71 2.83 -27.99
CA SER A 582 -3.73 1.39 -28.27
C SER A 582 -2.71 0.66 -27.41
N LEU A 583 -3.03 -0.57 -27.02
CA LEU A 583 -2.17 -1.42 -26.21
C LEU A 583 -2.26 -2.86 -26.71
N VAL A 584 -1.11 -3.50 -26.88
CA VAL A 584 -0.99 -4.94 -27.14
C VAL A 584 -0.16 -5.54 -26.00
N ILE A 585 -0.76 -6.47 -25.27
CA ILE A 585 -0.07 -7.26 -24.24
C ILE A 585 0.55 -8.49 -24.92
N PRO A 586 1.88 -8.66 -24.87
CA PRO A 586 2.54 -9.77 -25.55
C PRO A 586 2.32 -11.12 -24.88
N ASN A 587 2.58 -12.21 -25.61
CA ASN A 587 2.39 -13.60 -25.14
C ASN A 587 3.30 -14.03 -23.98
N SER A 588 4.27 -13.23 -23.63
CA SER A 588 5.13 -13.48 -22.47
C SER A 588 4.50 -13.05 -21.15
N VAL A 589 3.55 -12.10 -21.21
CA VAL A 589 2.93 -11.54 -20.00
C VAL A 589 1.86 -12.49 -19.49
N THR A 590 2.05 -12.96 -18.26
CA THR A 590 1.11 -13.87 -17.58
C THR A 590 0.24 -13.16 -16.56
N SER A 591 0.67 -12.00 -16.08
CA SER A 591 -0.09 -11.22 -15.08
C SER A 591 0.00 -9.72 -15.33
N ILE A 592 -1.10 -9.03 -15.07
CA ILE A 592 -1.23 -7.57 -15.08
C ILE A 592 -1.57 -7.14 -13.64
N GLY A 593 -0.73 -6.29 -13.04
CA GLY A 593 -0.88 -5.85 -11.64
C GLY A 593 -2.00 -4.84 -11.43
N ASP A 594 -2.30 -4.56 -10.16
CA ASP A 594 -3.31 -3.59 -9.74
C ASP A 594 -3.00 -2.20 -10.30
N TYR A 595 -4.02 -1.46 -10.71
CA TYR A 595 -3.90 -0.10 -11.26
C TYR A 595 -2.96 0.03 -12.48
N ALA A 596 -2.52 -1.06 -13.12
CA ALA A 596 -1.45 -1.05 -14.13
C ALA A 596 -1.70 -0.05 -15.27
N PHE A 597 -2.94 0.09 -15.74
CA PHE A 597 -3.40 1.03 -16.77
C PHE A 597 -4.54 1.94 -16.29
N TYR A 598 -4.61 2.21 -14.99
CA TYR A 598 -5.62 3.06 -14.36
C TYR A 598 -5.67 4.45 -15.01
N ILE A 599 -6.87 4.90 -15.43
CA ILE A 599 -7.13 6.19 -16.12
C ILE A 599 -6.31 6.35 -17.44
N CYS A 600 -6.11 5.27 -18.21
CA CYS A 600 -5.70 5.38 -19.61
C CYS A 600 -6.90 5.76 -20.49
N SER A 601 -7.46 6.97 -20.28
CA SER A 601 -8.77 7.39 -20.78
C SER A 601 -8.89 7.45 -22.33
N SER A 602 -7.78 7.57 -23.05
CA SER A 602 -7.77 7.58 -24.54
C SER A 602 -7.66 6.18 -25.15
N LEU A 603 -7.55 5.11 -24.37
CA LEU A 603 -7.36 3.74 -24.84
C LEU A 603 -8.61 3.29 -25.62
N ARG A 604 -8.45 3.06 -26.93
CA ARG A 604 -9.52 2.61 -27.84
C ARG A 604 -9.40 1.17 -28.26
N SER A 605 -8.20 0.63 -28.22
CA SER A 605 -7.91 -0.76 -28.61
C SER A 605 -7.01 -1.39 -27.54
N LEU A 606 -7.48 -2.51 -27.00
CA LEU A 606 -6.76 -3.36 -26.06
C LEU A 606 -6.76 -4.79 -26.60
N ILE A 607 -5.58 -5.36 -26.78
CA ILE A 607 -5.39 -6.76 -27.13
C ILE A 607 -4.67 -7.44 -26.00
N LEU A 608 -5.35 -8.39 -25.35
CA LEU A 608 -4.78 -9.27 -24.33
C LEU A 608 -4.37 -10.58 -25.00
N SER A 609 -3.22 -11.10 -24.63
CA SER A 609 -2.74 -12.39 -25.14
C SER A 609 -3.32 -13.57 -24.37
N ASP A 610 -3.33 -14.74 -24.99
CA ASP A 610 -3.79 -16.01 -24.39
C ASP A 610 -2.92 -16.52 -23.24
N SER A 611 -1.87 -15.79 -22.87
CA SER A 611 -1.01 -16.10 -21.73
C SER A 611 -1.44 -15.40 -20.44
N VAL A 612 -2.28 -14.37 -20.55
CA VAL A 612 -2.72 -13.59 -19.39
C VAL A 612 -3.71 -14.40 -18.55
N THR A 613 -3.30 -14.81 -17.36
CA THR A 613 -4.13 -15.59 -16.44
C THR A 613 -4.78 -14.76 -15.35
N SER A 614 -4.20 -13.58 -15.04
CA SER A 614 -4.73 -12.68 -14.01
C SER A 614 -4.62 -11.21 -14.42
N ILE A 615 -5.66 -10.46 -14.09
CA ILE A 615 -5.75 -9.01 -14.27
C ILE A 615 -6.11 -8.42 -12.90
N GLY A 616 -5.22 -7.63 -12.32
CA GLY A 616 -5.37 -7.07 -10.98
C GLY A 616 -6.48 -6.03 -10.86
N ALA A 617 -6.88 -5.74 -9.63
CA ALA A 617 -7.94 -4.80 -9.32
C ALA A 617 -7.64 -3.40 -9.88
N TRP A 618 -8.67 -2.74 -10.41
CA TRP A 618 -8.57 -1.38 -10.99
C TRP A 618 -7.60 -1.27 -12.18
N ALA A 619 -7.13 -2.39 -12.75
CA ALA A 619 -6.07 -2.39 -13.75
C ALA A 619 -6.39 -1.53 -14.97
N PHE A 620 -7.65 -1.52 -15.44
CA PHE A 620 -8.10 -0.72 -16.56
C PHE A 620 -9.20 0.30 -16.19
N PHE A 621 -9.36 0.60 -14.89
CA PHE A 621 -10.34 1.60 -14.45
C PHE A 621 -10.23 2.90 -15.23
N GLY A 622 -11.36 3.42 -15.69
CA GLY A 622 -11.43 4.71 -16.38
C GLY A 622 -10.85 4.73 -17.79
N CYS A 623 -10.64 3.57 -18.44
CA CYS A 623 -10.35 3.46 -19.87
C CYS A 623 -11.64 3.68 -20.69
N SER A 624 -12.25 4.86 -20.53
CA SER A 624 -13.60 5.18 -21.01
C SER A 624 -13.79 5.22 -22.54
N SER A 625 -12.68 5.25 -23.31
CA SER A 625 -12.73 5.25 -24.78
C SER A 625 -12.76 3.86 -25.42
N LEU A 626 -12.67 2.77 -24.62
CA LEU A 626 -12.65 1.41 -25.17
C LEU A 626 -14.06 1.00 -25.60
N THR A 627 -14.21 0.60 -26.87
CA THR A 627 -15.52 0.26 -27.49
C THR A 627 -15.79 -1.25 -27.53
N SER A 628 -14.74 -2.06 -27.49
CA SER A 628 -14.82 -3.52 -27.50
C SER A 628 -13.72 -4.12 -26.63
N LEU A 629 -14.01 -5.21 -25.96
CA LEU A 629 -13.09 -5.98 -25.14
C LEU A 629 -13.28 -7.46 -25.42
N VAL A 630 -12.17 -8.16 -25.67
CA VAL A 630 -12.12 -9.61 -25.77
C VAL A 630 -11.16 -10.08 -24.67
N LEU A 631 -11.68 -10.89 -23.78
CA LEU A 631 -10.91 -11.55 -22.74
C LEU A 631 -10.42 -12.90 -23.27
N PRO A 632 -9.14 -13.25 -23.08
CA PRO A 632 -8.64 -14.56 -23.52
C PRO A 632 -9.11 -15.69 -22.62
N ASP A 633 -9.16 -16.92 -23.19
CA ASP A 633 -9.58 -18.13 -22.46
C ASP A 633 -8.63 -18.55 -21.31
N SER A 634 -7.50 -17.89 -21.15
CA SER A 634 -6.59 -18.06 -20.04
C SER A 634 -7.00 -17.31 -18.76
N VAL A 635 -7.86 -16.29 -18.87
CA VAL A 635 -8.32 -15.51 -17.72
C VAL A 635 -9.30 -16.35 -16.89
N ILE A 636 -8.92 -16.63 -15.64
CA ILE A 636 -9.71 -17.46 -14.73
C ILE A 636 -10.63 -16.61 -13.84
N ARG A 637 -10.24 -15.36 -13.57
CA ARG A 637 -10.98 -14.43 -12.69
C ARG A 637 -10.96 -13.03 -13.24
N ILE A 638 -12.04 -12.30 -13.02
CA ILE A 638 -12.15 -10.87 -13.23
C ILE A 638 -12.24 -10.22 -11.86
N ASP A 639 -11.23 -9.45 -11.48
CA ASP A 639 -11.13 -8.87 -10.14
C ASP A 639 -11.94 -7.59 -9.95
N ASP A 640 -11.85 -6.98 -8.76
CA ASP A 640 -12.65 -5.82 -8.40
C ASP A 640 -12.32 -4.59 -9.27
N CYS A 641 -13.35 -3.95 -9.82
CA CYS A 641 -13.27 -2.69 -10.56
C CYS A 641 -12.36 -2.71 -11.81
N VAL A 642 -11.99 -3.88 -12.33
CA VAL A 642 -11.04 -4.02 -13.45
C VAL A 642 -11.45 -3.17 -14.65
N PHE A 643 -12.72 -3.22 -15.06
CA PHE A 643 -13.29 -2.52 -16.21
C PHE A 643 -14.32 -1.45 -15.81
N TYR A 644 -14.20 -0.91 -14.60
CA TYR A 644 -15.10 0.13 -14.11
C TYR A 644 -15.07 1.37 -15.02
N GLY A 645 -16.24 1.88 -15.38
CA GLY A 645 -16.38 3.12 -16.13
C GLY A 645 -16.11 3.00 -17.64
N PHE A 646 -16.20 1.78 -18.21
CA PHE A 646 -16.11 1.56 -19.65
C PHE A 646 -17.40 2.00 -20.36
N SER A 647 -17.71 3.30 -20.30
CA SER A 647 -18.97 3.85 -20.79
C SER A 647 -19.18 3.69 -22.31
N SER A 648 -18.12 3.42 -23.09
CA SER A 648 -18.18 3.18 -24.52
C SER A 648 -18.23 1.70 -24.92
N LEU A 649 -18.09 0.76 -23.96
CA LEU A 649 -18.11 -0.68 -24.23
C LEU A 649 -19.51 -1.13 -24.65
N SER A 650 -19.66 -1.59 -25.89
CA SER A 650 -20.96 -1.96 -26.45
C SER A 650 -21.25 -3.46 -26.40
N SER A 651 -20.23 -4.29 -26.35
CA SER A 651 -20.34 -5.75 -26.23
C SER A 651 -19.19 -6.31 -25.39
N LEU A 652 -19.47 -7.36 -24.66
CA LEU A 652 -18.53 -8.10 -23.83
C LEU A 652 -18.79 -9.60 -23.98
N VAL A 653 -17.72 -10.35 -24.18
CA VAL A 653 -17.75 -11.81 -24.10
C VAL A 653 -16.83 -12.22 -22.94
N ILE A 654 -17.40 -12.88 -21.95
CA ILE A 654 -16.66 -13.47 -20.83
C ILE A 654 -16.34 -14.93 -21.23
N PRO A 655 -15.07 -15.36 -21.22
CA PRO A 655 -14.71 -16.71 -21.63
C PRO A 655 -15.13 -17.77 -20.60
N ASP A 656 -15.28 -19.02 -21.10
CA ASP A 656 -15.69 -20.19 -20.27
C ASP A 656 -14.67 -20.58 -19.19
N SER A 657 -13.51 -19.96 -19.17
CA SER A 657 -12.49 -20.13 -18.13
C SER A 657 -12.76 -19.32 -16.86
N VAL A 658 -13.58 -18.26 -16.96
CA VAL A 658 -13.85 -17.35 -15.84
C VAL A 658 -14.78 -18.01 -14.83
N THR A 659 -14.31 -18.16 -13.60
CA THR A 659 -15.07 -18.77 -12.50
C THR A 659 -15.73 -17.78 -11.55
N SER A 660 -15.26 -16.52 -11.52
CA SER A 660 -15.83 -15.47 -10.66
C SER A 660 -15.70 -14.08 -11.26
N ILE A 661 -16.67 -13.23 -10.99
CA ILE A 661 -16.71 -11.81 -11.37
C ILE A 661 -16.70 -10.99 -10.08
N GLY A 662 -15.67 -10.13 -9.95
CA GLY A 662 -15.42 -9.30 -8.76
C GLY A 662 -16.42 -8.16 -8.55
N ASN A 663 -16.28 -7.48 -7.44
CA ASN A 663 -17.12 -6.33 -7.09
C ASN A 663 -16.87 -5.17 -8.06
N ARG A 664 -17.96 -4.56 -8.56
CA ARG A 664 -17.88 -3.41 -9.48
C ARG A 664 -17.05 -3.66 -10.75
N ALA A 665 -16.84 -4.92 -11.14
CA ALA A 665 -15.95 -5.27 -12.25
C ALA A 665 -16.29 -4.55 -13.55
N PHE A 666 -17.58 -4.39 -13.86
CA PHE A 666 -18.13 -3.70 -15.03
C PHE A 666 -19.09 -2.55 -14.67
N HIS A 667 -18.98 -2.00 -13.45
CA HIS A 667 -19.84 -0.87 -13.06
C HIS A 667 -19.72 0.29 -14.04
N GLY A 668 -20.86 0.88 -14.43
CA GLY A 668 -20.89 2.05 -15.33
C GLY A 668 -20.59 1.74 -16.79
N CYS A 669 -20.66 0.46 -17.24
CA CYS A 669 -20.59 0.08 -18.66
C CYS A 669 -21.91 0.44 -19.36
N SER A 670 -22.25 1.74 -19.40
CA SER A 670 -23.58 2.24 -19.79
C SER A 670 -23.97 1.98 -21.25
N SER A 671 -23.01 1.69 -22.15
CA SER A 671 -23.28 1.30 -23.53
C SER A 671 -23.37 -0.21 -23.76
N LEU A 672 -23.20 -1.05 -22.74
CA LEU A 672 -23.26 -2.50 -22.86
C LEU A 672 -24.70 -2.97 -23.15
N HIS A 673 -24.92 -3.53 -24.35
CA HIS A 673 -26.26 -3.93 -24.80
C HIS A 673 -26.57 -5.40 -24.55
N SER A 674 -25.52 -6.24 -24.56
CA SER A 674 -25.64 -7.69 -24.37
C SER A 674 -24.50 -8.20 -23.52
N LEU A 675 -24.82 -9.15 -22.66
CA LEU A 675 -23.91 -9.83 -21.78
C LEU A 675 -24.23 -11.31 -21.78
N VAL A 676 -23.20 -12.14 -21.96
CA VAL A 676 -23.31 -13.60 -21.76
C VAL A 676 -22.38 -13.95 -20.59
N ILE A 677 -22.95 -14.49 -19.54
CA ILE A 677 -22.21 -15.03 -18.40
C ILE A 677 -22.06 -16.53 -18.65
N PRO A 678 -20.85 -17.08 -18.72
CA PRO A 678 -20.65 -18.50 -19.02
C PRO A 678 -20.98 -19.42 -17.82
N ASP A 679 -21.23 -20.69 -18.12
CA ASP A 679 -21.58 -21.73 -17.12
C ASP A 679 -20.45 -22.06 -16.13
N SER A 680 -19.27 -21.51 -16.32
CA SER A 680 -18.13 -21.61 -15.38
C SER A 680 -18.24 -20.65 -14.20
N VAL A 681 -19.02 -19.54 -14.34
CA VAL A 681 -19.13 -18.52 -13.31
C VAL A 681 -20.02 -19.01 -12.16
N THR A 682 -19.44 -19.10 -10.96
CA THR A 682 -20.16 -19.55 -9.75
C THR A 682 -20.63 -18.41 -8.85
N SER A 683 -20.04 -17.21 -9.00
CA SER A 683 -20.40 -16.05 -8.19
C SER A 683 -20.31 -14.73 -8.97
N ILE A 684 -21.24 -13.83 -8.68
CA ILE A 684 -21.28 -12.45 -9.20
C ILE A 684 -21.15 -11.50 -8.03
N GLY A 685 -20.12 -10.65 -8.05
CA GLY A 685 -19.77 -9.71 -6.98
C GLY A 685 -20.79 -8.57 -6.79
N ASN A 686 -20.63 -7.85 -5.68
CA ASN A 686 -21.46 -6.68 -5.38
C ASN A 686 -21.26 -5.59 -6.45
N ARG A 687 -22.36 -5.02 -6.94
CA ARG A 687 -22.34 -3.93 -7.93
C ARG A 687 -21.61 -4.27 -9.23
N ALA A 688 -21.44 -5.56 -9.56
CA ALA A 688 -20.61 -6.03 -10.67
C ALA A 688 -20.99 -5.40 -12.01
N PHE A 689 -22.29 -5.19 -12.28
CA PHE A 689 -22.86 -4.58 -13.49
C PHE A 689 -23.79 -3.38 -13.17
N GLU A 690 -23.62 -2.74 -12.00
CA GLU A 690 -24.37 -1.53 -11.62
C GLU A 690 -24.22 -0.47 -12.73
N ASP A 691 -25.27 0.29 -13.06
CA ASP A 691 -25.29 1.32 -14.10
C ASP A 691 -25.02 0.81 -15.54
N CYS A 692 -25.17 -0.48 -15.82
CA CYS A 692 -25.19 -0.99 -17.20
C CYS A 692 -26.54 -0.67 -17.89
N SER A 693 -26.85 0.62 -18.00
CA SER A 693 -28.18 1.14 -18.34
C SER A 693 -28.71 0.75 -19.73
N SER A 694 -27.85 0.30 -20.66
CA SER A 694 -28.23 -0.19 -21.99
C SER A 694 -28.44 -1.70 -22.06
N LEU A 695 -28.17 -2.46 -20.99
CA LEU A 695 -28.33 -3.94 -20.99
C LEU A 695 -29.78 -4.32 -21.11
N ARG A 696 -30.12 -5.13 -22.12
CA ARG A 696 -31.55 -5.46 -22.48
C ARG A 696 -31.99 -6.82 -22.00
N SER A 697 -31.12 -7.79 -21.99
CA SER A 697 -31.40 -9.16 -21.58
C SER A 697 -30.26 -9.73 -20.76
N LEU A 698 -30.60 -10.53 -19.78
CA LEU A 698 -29.67 -11.21 -18.90
C LEU A 698 -30.14 -12.65 -18.70
N VAL A 699 -29.21 -13.58 -18.92
CA VAL A 699 -29.38 -14.98 -18.53
C VAL A 699 -28.28 -15.28 -17.53
N ILE A 700 -28.66 -15.65 -16.32
CA ILE A 700 -27.74 -16.08 -15.28
C ILE A 700 -27.64 -17.61 -15.41
N PRO A 701 -26.41 -18.18 -15.52
CA PRO A 701 -26.24 -19.61 -15.71
C PRO A 701 -26.50 -20.42 -14.43
N ASP A 702 -26.81 -21.72 -14.61
CA ASP A 702 -27.09 -22.67 -13.53
C ASP A 702 -25.93 -22.92 -12.55
N SER A 703 -24.74 -22.47 -12.87
CA SER A 703 -23.56 -22.51 -11.99
C SER A 703 -23.57 -21.44 -10.89
N VAL A 704 -24.32 -20.33 -11.09
CA VAL A 704 -24.35 -19.21 -10.13
C VAL A 704 -25.24 -19.57 -8.96
N THR A 705 -24.68 -19.58 -7.76
CA THR A 705 -25.39 -19.88 -6.52
C THR A 705 -25.81 -18.65 -5.72
N SER A 706 -25.19 -17.50 -5.99
CA SER A 706 -25.50 -16.24 -5.30
C SER A 706 -25.30 -15.02 -6.22
N ILE A 707 -26.17 -14.03 -6.05
CA ILE A 707 -26.10 -12.74 -6.72
C ILE A 707 -25.76 -11.67 -5.67
N GLY A 708 -24.68 -10.94 -5.90
CA GLY A 708 -24.21 -9.92 -4.97
C GLY A 708 -25.16 -8.73 -4.79
N ASN A 709 -24.97 -7.96 -3.73
CA ASN A 709 -25.74 -6.75 -3.47
C ASN A 709 -25.58 -5.76 -4.62
N LYS A 710 -26.70 -5.21 -5.11
CA LYS A 710 -26.71 -4.21 -6.19
C LYS A 710 -26.02 -4.65 -7.47
N ALA A 711 -25.93 -5.96 -7.71
CA ALA A 711 -25.15 -6.53 -8.82
C ALA A 711 -25.58 -5.99 -10.19
N PHE A 712 -26.87 -5.71 -10.40
CA PHE A 712 -27.47 -5.18 -11.62
C PHE A 712 -28.34 -3.93 -11.35
N GLU A 713 -28.07 -3.18 -10.26
CA GLU A 713 -28.74 -1.92 -9.93
C GLU A 713 -28.67 -0.97 -11.15
N ASP A 714 -29.76 -0.27 -11.45
CA ASP A 714 -29.89 0.70 -12.54
C ASP A 714 -29.56 0.15 -13.95
N CYS A 715 -29.69 -1.17 -14.16
CA CYS A 715 -29.79 -1.75 -15.49
C CYS A 715 -31.15 -1.41 -16.13
N SER A 716 -31.39 -0.12 -16.32
CA SER A 716 -32.72 0.43 -16.61
C SER A 716 -33.39 -0.08 -17.92
N SER A 717 -32.59 -0.53 -18.92
CA SER A 717 -33.10 -1.13 -20.16
C SER A 717 -33.34 -2.64 -20.05
N LEU A 718 -33.06 -3.29 -18.92
CA LEU A 718 -33.24 -4.74 -18.75
C LEU A 718 -34.74 -5.11 -18.83
N SER A 719 -35.15 -5.80 -19.90
CA SER A 719 -36.52 -6.17 -20.13
C SER A 719 -36.80 -7.67 -19.93
N SER A 720 -35.75 -8.49 -19.91
CA SER A 720 -35.83 -9.94 -19.73
C SER A 720 -34.72 -10.40 -18.78
N LEU A 721 -35.15 -11.13 -17.75
CA LEU A 721 -34.26 -11.71 -16.73
C LEU A 721 -34.64 -13.15 -16.49
N VAL A 722 -33.67 -14.07 -16.49
CA VAL A 722 -33.84 -15.48 -16.10
C VAL A 722 -32.92 -15.73 -14.91
N ILE A 723 -33.48 -16.11 -13.77
CA ILE A 723 -32.79 -16.53 -12.56
C ILE A 723 -32.87 -18.06 -12.49
N PRO A 724 -31.76 -18.79 -12.42
CA PRO A 724 -31.74 -20.25 -12.41
C PRO A 724 -32.08 -20.84 -11.03
N ASP A 725 -32.44 -22.14 -11.01
CA ASP A 725 -32.75 -22.89 -9.80
C ASP A 725 -31.53 -23.11 -8.85
N SER A 726 -30.34 -22.79 -9.30
CA SER A 726 -29.14 -22.83 -8.47
C SER A 726 -29.02 -21.65 -7.48
N VAL A 727 -29.68 -20.52 -7.77
CA VAL A 727 -29.63 -19.31 -6.92
C VAL A 727 -30.49 -19.53 -5.68
N THR A 728 -29.87 -19.46 -4.52
CA THR A 728 -30.52 -19.64 -3.21
C THR A 728 -30.81 -18.32 -2.49
N SER A 729 -30.16 -17.22 -2.89
CA SER A 729 -30.37 -15.90 -2.31
C SER A 729 -30.16 -14.79 -3.33
N ILE A 730 -30.95 -13.73 -3.23
CA ILE A 730 -30.85 -12.51 -4.03
C ILE A 730 -30.43 -11.37 -3.10
N GLY A 731 -29.31 -10.72 -3.42
CA GLY A 731 -28.71 -9.68 -2.59
C GLY A 731 -29.55 -8.40 -2.48
N TYR A 732 -29.24 -7.56 -1.52
CA TYR A 732 -29.79 -6.22 -1.34
C TYR A 732 -29.69 -5.41 -2.65
N GLY A 733 -30.83 -4.84 -3.11
CA GLY A 733 -30.90 -3.99 -4.31
C GLY A 733 -30.42 -4.65 -5.59
N ALA A 734 -30.33 -6.00 -5.68
CA ALA A 734 -29.63 -6.69 -6.77
C ALA A 734 -30.11 -6.30 -8.17
N PHE A 735 -31.38 -5.98 -8.35
CA PHE A 735 -32.03 -5.53 -9.61
C PHE A 735 -32.82 -4.21 -9.40
N GLU A 736 -32.50 -3.44 -8.37
CA GLU A 736 -33.11 -2.14 -8.14
C GLU A 736 -32.97 -1.24 -9.37
N GLY A 737 -34.03 -0.51 -9.76
CA GLY A 737 -33.99 0.40 -10.90
C GLY A 737 -34.05 -0.26 -12.29
N CYS A 738 -34.27 -1.58 -12.40
CA CYS A 738 -34.51 -2.25 -13.67
C CYS A 738 -35.90 -1.89 -14.21
N SER A 739 -36.11 -0.64 -14.60
CA SER A 739 -37.42 -0.04 -14.87
C SER A 739 -38.17 -0.62 -16.08
N PHE A 740 -37.48 -1.27 -17.03
CA PHE A 740 -38.10 -1.95 -18.20
C PHE A 740 -38.39 -3.43 -17.95
N LEU A 741 -38.06 -4.01 -16.81
CA LEU A 741 -38.36 -5.40 -16.46
C LEU A 741 -39.85 -5.58 -16.31
N SER A 742 -40.47 -6.38 -17.23
CA SER A 742 -41.92 -6.50 -17.31
C SER A 742 -42.49 -7.75 -16.64
N SER A 743 -41.67 -8.79 -16.49
CA SER A 743 -42.06 -10.04 -15.84
C SER A 743 -40.91 -10.62 -15.07
N LEU A 744 -41.18 -11.26 -13.95
CA LEU A 744 -40.20 -11.89 -13.09
C LEU A 744 -40.72 -13.24 -12.58
N VAL A 745 -39.91 -14.28 -12.73
CA VAL A 745 -40.12 -15.58 -12.09
C VAL A 745 -38.95 -15.82 -11.17
N ILE A 746 -39.20 -15.95 -9.88
CA ILE A 746 -38.22 -16.29 -8.86
C ILE A 746 -38.21 -17.80 -8.70
N PRO A 747 -37.09 -18.51 -8.78
CA PRO A 747 -37.06 -19.97 -8.70
C PRO A 747 -37.33 -20.49 -7.27
N ASP A 748 -37.79 -21.75 -7.17
CA ASP A 748 -38.14 -22.40 -5.89
C ASP A 748 -36.95 -22.55 -4.92
N SER A 749 -35.75 -22.49 -5.42
CA SER A 749 -34.51 -22.52 -4.62
C SER A 749 -34.26 -21.27 -3.77
N VAL A 750 -34.91 -20.14 -4.13
CA VAL A 750 -34.70 -18.88 -3.41
C VAL A 750 -35.50 -18.91 -2.10
N THR A 751 -34.78 -18.79 -0.99
CA THR A 751 -35.38 -18.78 0.36
C THR A 751 -35.55 -17.38 0.96
N SER A 752 -34.89 -16.38 0.39
CA SER A 752 -35.01 -14.97 0.83
C SER A 752 -34.82 -13.98 -0.31
N ILE A 753 -35.63 -12.93 -0.30
CA ILE A 753 -35.50 -11.78 -1.20
C ILE A 753 -34.94 -10.62 -0.38
N GLY A 754 -33.75 -10.11 -0.77
CA GLY A 754 -33.07 -9.02 -0.08
C GLY A 754 -33.84 -7.69 -0.13
N ASP A 755 -33.50 -6.80 0.80
CA ASP A 755 -34.10 -5.46 0.84
C ASP A 755 -33.87 -4.73 -0.49
N GLY A 756 -34.92 -4.09 -1.03
CA GLY A 756 -34.83 -3.34 -2.27
C GLY A 756 -34.54 -4.16 -3.53
N ALA A 757 -34.48 -5.50 -3.46
CA ALA A 757 -33.97 -6.36 -4.52
C ALA A 757 -34.53 -6.07 -5.92
N PHE A 758 -35.79 -5.69 -6.03
CA PHE A 758 -36.54 -5.32 -7.27
C PHE A 758 -37.21 -3.95 -7.12
N GLY A 759 -36.78 -3.12 -6.21
CA GLY A 759 -37.31 -1.77 -6.06
C GLY A 759 -37.21 -0.98 -7.38
N HIS A 760 -38.15 -0.09 -7.64
CA HIS A 760 -38.20 0.76 -8.84
C HIS A 760 -38.29 0.01 -10.19
N CYS A 761 -38.67 -1.30 -10.20
CA CYS A 761 -39.01 -2.05 -11.42
C CYS A 761 -40.41 -1.64 -11.92
N SER A 762 -40.54 -0.39 -12.38
CA SER A 762 -41.83 0.24 -12.66
C SER A 762 -42.69 -0.42 -13.77
N SER A 763 -42.08 -1.19 -14.67
CA SER A 763 -42.77 -1.94 -15.72
C SER A 763 -43.15 -3.35 -15.28
N LEU A 764 -42.77 -3.81 -14.09
CA LEU A 764 -43.05 -5.17 -13.61
C LEU A 764 -44.56 -5.35 -13.42
N SER A 765 -45.19 -6.13 -14.32
CA SER A 765 -46.65 -6.39 -14.33
C SER A 765 -47.01 -7.79 -13.84
N SER A 766 -46.07 -8.73 -13.86
CA SER A 766 -46.24 -10.12 -13.45
C SER A 766 -45.07 -10.55 -12.55
N LEU A 767 -45.42 -11.08 -11.38
CA LEU A 767 -44.47 -11.56 -10.37
C LEU A 767 -44.96 -12.92 -9.86
N VAL A 768 -44.06 -13.90 -9.82
CA VAL A 768 -44.30 -15.20 -9.18
C VAL A 768 -43.26 -15.34 -8.05
N ILE A 769 -43.74 -15.43 -6.81
CA ILE A 769 -42.92 -15.70 -5.61
C ILE A 769 -43.10 -17.20 -5.28
N PRO A 770 -42.01 -17.98 -5.19
CA PRO A 770 -42.15 -19.42 -4.93
C PRO A 770 -42.36 -19.74 -3.43
N ASP A 771 -42.90 -20.96 -3.18
CA ASP A 771 -43.18 -21.46 -1.82
C ASP A 771 -41.95 -21.55 -0.90
N GLY A 772 -40.71 -21.55 -1.47
CA GLY A 772 -39.49 -21.58 -0.72
C GLY A 772 -39.13 -20.27 0.00
N VAL A 773 -39.75 -19.16 -0.43
CA VAL A 773 -39.48 -17.84 0.17
C VAL A 773 -40.11 -17.71 1.54
N THR A 774 -39.28 -17.45 2.57
CA THR A 774 -39.73 -17.28 3.95
C THR A 774 -39.81 -15.83 4.41
N CYS A 775 -39.11 -14.92 3.71
CA CYS A 775 -39.07 -13.50 4.07
C CYS A 775 -38.97 -12.64 2.80
N ILE A 776 -39.77 -11.58 2.76
CA ILE A 776 -39.69 -10.50 1.76
C ILE A 776 -39.10 -9.31 2.44
N GLY A 777 -37.91 -8.83 1.95
CA GLY A 777 -37.15 -7.75 2.55
C GLY A 777 -37.82 -6.38 2.46
N ASP A 778 -37.27 -5.41 3.16
CA ASP A 778 -37.72 -4.02 3.13
C ASP A 778 -37.56 -3.43 1.72
N ASN A 779 -38.53 -2.66 1.24
CA ASN A 779 -38.51 -2.03 -0.09
C ASN A 779 -38.39 -3.02 -1.27
N ALA A 780 -38.52 -4.34 -1.08
CA ALA A 780 -38.15 -5.36 -2.06
C ALA A 780 -38.80 -5.14 -3.45
N PHE A 781 -40.05 -4.62 -3.52
CA PHE A 781 -40.79 -4.27 -4.73
C PHE A 781 -41.33 -2.83 -4.67
N LEU A 782 -40.68 -1.95 -3.96
CA LEU A 782 -41.01 -0.53 -3.85
C LEU A 782 -41.14 0.09 -5.25
N TYR A 783 -42.20 0.86 -5.55
CA TYR A 783 -42.44 1.53 -6.84
C TYR A 783 -42.61 0.57 -8.05
N CYS A 784 -42.99 -0.69 -7.85
CA CYS A 784 -43.40 -1.58 -8.93
C CYS A 784 -44.82 -1.19 -9.42
N SER A 785 -44.94 -0.01 -10.00
CA SER A 785 -46.24 0.66 -10.28
C SER A 785 -47.13 -0.07 -11.28
N SER A 786 -46.61 -0.97 -12.13
CA SER A 786 -47.38 -1.78 -13.10
C SER A 786 -47.81 -3.12 -12.54
N LEU A 787 -47.44 -3.52 -11.31
CA LEU A 787 -47.77 -4.80 -10.71
C LEU A 787 -49.29 -4.88 -10.48
N CYS A 788 -50.01 -5.79 -11.19
CA CYS A 788 -51.46 -5.86 -11.18
C CYS A 788 -52.03 -6.85 -10.16
N SER A 789 -51.33 -7.94 -9.90
CA SER A 789 -51.72 -9.00 -8.95
C SER A 789 -50.47 -9.49 -8.20
N LEU A 790 -50.72 -9.88 -6.96
CA LEU A 790 -49.71 -10.43 -6.07
C LEU A 790 -50.31 -11.65 -5.35
N ASP A 791 -49.62 -12.77 -5.48
CA ASP A 791 -49.93 -14.00 -4.78
C ASP A 791 -48.73 -14.31 -3.89
N ILE A 792 -48.90 -14.19 -2.54
CA ILE A 792 -47.85 -14.44 -1.56
C ILE A 792 -48.02 -15.89 -1.11
N PRO A 793 -46.94 -16.72 -1.24
CA PRO A 793 -47.06 -18.14 -0.87
C PRO A 793 -47.11 -18.37 0.66
N ASP A 794 -47.66 -19.53 1.07
CA ASP A 794 -47.83 -19.92 2.48
C ASP A 794 -46.50 -19.99 3.27
N GLY A 795 -45.36 -20.12 2.59
CA GLY A 795 -44.03 -20.13 3.19
C GLY A 795 -43.57 -18.78 3.79
N VAL A 796 -44.15 -17.67 3.35
CA VAL A 796 -43.77 -16.33 3.80
C VAL A 796 -44.30 -16.07 5.22
N THR A 797 -43.38 -15.78 6.13
CA THR A 797 -43.67 -15.48 7.54
C THR A 797 -43.66 -13.98 7.88
N SER A 798 -42.97 -13.16 7.07
CA SER A 798 -42.90 -11.70 7.26
C SER A 798 -42.82 -10.94 5.95
N ILE A 799 -43.47 -9.79 5.89
CA ILE A 799 -43.40 -8.79 4.82
C ILE A 799 -42.73 -7.55 5.40
N GLY A 800 -41.62 -7.13 4.79
CA GLY A 800 -40.79 -6.00 5.24
C GLY A 800 -41.46 -4.63 5.11
N ASP A 801 -40.80 -3.62 5.64
CA ASP A 801 -41.27 -2.24 5.55
C ASP A 801 -41.19 -1.74 4.09
N TRP A 802 -42.24 -1.04 3.62
CA TRP A 802 -42.32 -0.49 2.28
C TRP A 802 -42.25 -1.55 1.15
N ALA A 803 -42.38 -2.83 1.45
CA ALA A 803 -42.07 -3.92 0.50
C ALA A 803 -42.80 -3.82 -0.84
N PHE A 804 -44.07 -3.38 -0.86
CA PHE A 804 -44.88 -3.16 -2.06
C PHE A 804 -45.47 -1.74 -2.11
N CYS A 805 -44.84 -0.78 -1.42
CA CYS A 805 -45.31 0.60 -1.41
C CYS A 805 -45.27 1.18 -2.84
N HIS A 806 -46.26 1.98 -3.20
CA HIS A 806 -46.48 2.55 -4.54
C HIS A 806 -46.69 1.53 -5.67
N CYS A 807 -47.16 0.30 -5.37
CA CYS A 807 -47.65 -0.66 -6.39
C CYS A 807 -49.04 -0.22 -6.84
N THR A 808 -49.12 0.92 -7.56
CA THR A 808 -50.37 1.63 -7.85
C THR A 808 -51.37 0.87 -8.72
N SER A 809 -50.95 -0.16 -9.47
CA SER A 809 -51.83 -1.01 -10.30
C SER A 809 -52.31 -2.26 -9.59
N LEU A 810 -51.87 -2.54 -8.36
CA LEU A 810 -52.20 -3.74 -7.62
C LEU A 810 -53.68 -3.74 -7.27
N THR A 811 -54.46 -4.70 -7.84
CA THR A 811 -55.92 -4.81 -7.67
C THR A 811 -56.29 -5.91 -6.70
N ASN A 812 -55.49 -6.99 -6.65
CA ASN A 812 -55.77 -8.17 -5.83
C ASN A 812 -54.54 -8.51 -4.98
N LEU A 813 -54.78 -8.74 -3.70
CA LEU A 813 -53.77 -9.15 -2.75
C LEU A 813 -54.32 -10.31 -1.92
N VAL A 814 -53.64 -11.43 -1.89
CA VAL A 814 -53.88 -12.56 -1.00
C VAL A 814 -52.73 -12.67 -0.03
N ILE A 815 -53.04 -12.52 1.26
CA ILE A 815 -52.07 -12.71 2.34
C ILE A 815 -52.31 -14.09 2.95
N PRO A 816 -51.34 -15.01 2.94
CA PRO A 816 -51.53 -16.36 3.48
C PRO A 816 -51.47 -16.41 5.00
N ASP A 817 -51.97 -17.51 5.60
CA ASP A 817 -51.99 -17.74 7.06
C ASP A 817 -50.60 -17.85 7.65
N GLY A 818 -49.54 -18.09 6.84
CA GLY A 818 -48.16 -18.14 7.27
C GLY A 818 -47.61 -16.79 7.72
N VAL A 819 -48.15 -15.68 7.24
CA VAL A 819 -47.66 -14.32 7.54
C VAL A 819 -48.06 -13.93 8.98
N THR A 820 -47.08 -13.63 9.82
CA THR A 820 -47.27 -13.22 11.21
C THR A 820 -47.20 -11.70 11.41
N SER A 821 -46.45 -10.99 10.55
CA SER A 821 -46.27 -9.54 10.64
C SER A 821 -46.23 -8.91 9.25
N ILE A 822 -46.78 -7.71 9.14
CA ILE A 822 -46.74 -6.85 7.96
C ILE A 822 -46.08 -5.54 8.41
N GLY A 823 -44.98 -5.15 7.73
CA GLY A 823 -44.15 -4.01 8.05
C GLY A 823 -44.81 -2.66 7.83
N ASP A 824 -44.14 -1.62 8.27
CA ASP A 824 -44.59 -0.23 8.12
C ASP A 824 -44.66 0.13 6.62
N ARG A 825 -45.80 0.73 6.21
CA ARG A 825 -46.05 1.19 4.84
C ARG A 825 -45.90 0.10 3.76
N ALA A 826 -45.99 -1.18 4.14
CA ALA A 826 -45.75 -2.28 3.21
C ALA A 826 -46.57 -2.22 1.91
N PHE A 827 -47.80 -1.68 1.95
CA PHE A 827 -48.72 -1.49 0.82
C PHE A 827 -49.24 -0.05 0.71
N GLU A 828 -48.51 0.95 1.26
CA GLU A 828 -48.88 2.37 1.12
C GLU A 828 -49.00 2.74 -0.37
N ASP A 829 -50.00 3.59 -0.72
CA ASP A 829 -50.28 4.04 -2.09
C ASP A 829 -50.61 2.92 -3.11
N CYS A 830 -51.08 1.75 -2.67
CA CYS A 830 -51.67 0.75 -3.55
C CYS A 830 -53.10 1.19 -3.94
N ILE A 831 -53.19 2.26 -4.72
CA ILE A 831 -54.42 2.99 -4.98
C ILE A 831 -55.52 2.19 -5.70
N SER A 832 -55.17 1.11 -6.42
CA SER A 832 -56.07 0.25 -7.14
C SER A 832 -56.55 -0.97 -6.34
N LEU A 833 -56.09 -1.22 -5.14
CA LEU A 833 -56.41 -2.33 -4.30
C LEU A 833 -57.90 -2.21 -3.86
N THR A 834 -58.70 -3.24 -4.12
CA THR A 834 -60.18 -3.19 -3.87
C THR A 834 -60.62 -4.00 -2.65
N ASN A 835 -60.02 -5.15 -2.44
CA ASN A 835 -60.40 -6.11 -1.37
C ASN A 835 -59.14 -6.49 -0.58
N LEU A 836 -59.29 -6.65 0.75
CA LEU A 836 -58.24 -7.11 1.63
C LEU A 836 -58.80 -8.10 2.66
N VAL A 837 -58.20 -9.26 2.74
CA VAL A 837 -58.47 -10.23 3.81
C VAL A 837 -57.18 -10.41 4.61
N ILE A 838 -57.21 -10.09 5.91
CA ILE A 838 -56.11 -10.34 6.83
C ILE A 838 -56.39 -11.66 7.55
N PRO A 839 -55.59 -12.70 7.31
CA PRO A 839 -55.85 -14.05 7.84
C PRO A 839 -55.46 -14.19 9.31
N ASP A 840 -55.79 -15.37 9.90
CA ASP A 840 -55.57 -15.70 11.31
C ASP A 840 -54.06 -15.74 11.71
N GLY A 841 -53.14 -15.87 10.76
CA GLY A 841 -51.70 -15.85 11.05
C GLY A 841 -51.19 -14.49 11.48
N VAL A 842 -51.78 -13.39 10.98
CA VAL A 842 -51.32 -12.02 11.22
C VAL A 842 -51.67 -11.53 12.61
N THR A 843 -50.68 -11.23 13.41
CA THR A 843 -50.83 -10.69 14.77
C THR A 843 -50.55 -9.19 14.89
N SER A 844 -49.84 -8.61 13.94
CA SER A 844 -49.49 -7.18 13.91
C SER A 844 -49.48 -6.59 12.49
N ILE A 845 -50.02 -5.40 12.36
CA ILE A 845 -49.99 -4.57 11.15
C ILE A 845 -49.23 -3.31 11.50
N GLY A 846 -48.20 -2.94 10.69
CA GLY A 846 -47.32 -1.78 10.90
C GLY A 846 -48.02 -0.43 10.69
N ASP A 847 -47.25 0.63 10.93
CA ASP A 847 -47.72 2.00 10.71
C ASP A 847 -47.93 2.27 9.22
N ARG A 848 -49.06 2.92 8.85
CA ARG A 848 -49.37 3.33 7.48
C ARG A 848 -49.39 2.21 6.44
N THR A 849 -49.48 0.94 6.88
CA THR A 849 -49.32 -0.25 6.00
C THR A 849 -50.19 -0.20 4.75
N PHE A 850 -51.44 0.28 4.82
CA PHE A 850 -52.39 0.44 3.72
C PHE A 850 -52.84 1.93 3.56
N GLU A 851 -52.04 2.90 4.01
CA GLU A 851 -52.32 4.33 3.83
C GLU A 851 -52.48 4.62 2.34
N ASP A 852 -53.45 5.48 1.98
CA ASP A 852 -53.77 5.93 0.63
C ASP A 852 -54.19 4.81 -0.35
N CYS A 853 -54.59 3.62 0.12
CA CYS A 853 -55.27 2.60 -0.67
C CYS A 853 -56.70 3.05 -1.00
N SER A 854 -56.84 4.07 -1.87
CA SER A 854 -58.10 4.82 -2.06
C SER A 854 -59.23 4.05 -2.70
N SER A 855 -58.99 2.88 -3.30
CA SER A 855 -60.03 1.98 -3.87
C SER A 855 -60.41 0.85 -2.94
N LEU A 856 -59.77 0.74 -1.76
CA LEU A 856 -60.05 -0.32 -0.81
C LEU A 856 -61.37 -0.10 -0.11
N THR A 857 -62.37 -0.97 -0.39
CA THR A 857 -63.75 -0.87 0.11
C THR A 857 -64.13 -2.02 1.03
N ASP A 858 -63.59 -3.21 0.78
CA ASP A 858 -63.86 -4.41 1.57
C ASP A 858 -62.65 -4.88 2.36
N ILE A 859 -62.67 -4.68 3.67
CA ILE A 859 -61.59 -5.06 4.58
C ILE A 859 -62.13 -6.08 5.57
N VAL A 860 -61.53 -7.26 5.58
CA VAL A 860 -61.82 -8.32 6.58
C VAL A 860 -60.59 -8.51 7.46
N LEU A 861 -60.70 -8.23 8.74
CA LEU A 861 -59.65 -8.45 9.72
C LEU A 861 -59.98 -9.68 10.56
N SER A 862 -59.00 -10.54 10.78
CA SER A 862 -59.08 -11.65 11.74
C SER A 862 -59.03 -11.20 13.18
N ASP A 863 -59.63 -11.97 14.08
CA ASP A 863 -59.59 -11.78 15.53
C ASP A 863 -58.17 -11.97 16.12
N SER A 864 -57.23 -12.52 15.34
CA SER A 864 -55.80 -12.68 15.71
C SER A 864 -55.02 -11.40 15.75
N VAL A 865 -55.47 -10.33 15.04
CA VAL A 865 -54.77 -9.06 14.97
C VAL A 865 -54.87 -8.35 16.30
N THR A 866 -53.77 -8.30 17.04
CA THR A 866 -53.67 -7.68 18.37
C THR A 866 -53.07 -6.27 18.34
N SER A 867 -52.39 -5.88 17.25
CA SER A 867 -51.75 -4.57 17.08
C SER A 867 -51.98 -4.04 15.67
N ILE A 868 -52.44 -2.79 15.59
CA ILE A 868 -52.56 -2.02 14.35
C ILE A 868 -51.83 -0.70 14.55
N GLY A 869 -50.86 -0.43 13.67
CA GLY A 869 -50.03 0.78 13.69
C GLY A 869 -50.82 2.07 13.38
N ASP A 870 -50.18 3.20 13.62
CA ASP A 870 -50.75 4.50 13.39
C ASP A 870 -51.01 4.71 11.88
N TRP A 871 -52.26 5.14 11.55
CA TRP A 871 -52.70 5.44 10.21
C TRP A 871 -52.68 4.24 9.23
N ALA A 872 -52.65 3.00 9.72
CA ALA A 872 -52.54 1.79 8.90
C ALA A 872 -53.55 1.76 7.74
N PHE A 873 -54.75 2.32 7.88
CA PHE A 873 -55.84 2.38 6.89
C PHE A 873 -56.29 3.81 6.56
N ARG A 874 -55.42 4.80 6.79
CA ARG A 874 -55.75 6.20 6.47
C ARG A 874 -56.02 6.35 5.00
N ASN A 875 -57.07 7.16 4.66
CA ASN A 875 -57.54 7.43 3.30
C ASN A 875 -58.01 6.20 2.51
N CYS A 876 -58.22 5.04 3.13
CA CYS A 876 -59.02 3.98 2.54
C CYS A 876 -60.50 4.41 2.51
N ARG A 877 -61.28 3.96 1.51
CA ARG A 877 -62.73 4.23 1.46
C ARG A 877 -63.43 3.24 2.39
N PRO A 878 -64.23 3.68 3.37
CA PRO A 878 -64.98 2.78 4.22
C PRO A 878 -66.19 2.16 3.49
#